data_7d232872263d415a8a977553fcaccf6f
#
_entry.id   7d232872263d415a8a977553fcaccf6f
#
_cell.length_a   1.000
_cell.length_b   1.000
_cell.length_c   1.000
_cell.angle_alpha   90.00
_cell.angle_beta   90.00
_cell.angle_gamma   90.00
#
_symmetry.space_group_name_H-M   'P 1'
#
loop_
_entity.id
_entity.type
_entity.pdbx_description
1 polymer ?
#
loop_
_entity_poly.entity_id
_entity_poly.type
_entity_poly.pdbx_seq_one_letter_code
_entity_poly.pdbx_strand_id
1 'polypeptide(L)'
;MFHPGCRFNIEHLEKNITGYSMLSSTFVRTKAGRSKPVRLTAVIAAALFLAGCPSQAPQTPPANIQDEASASSDYYLQQLQQSSNDNKADWQLLAIRALLREGKLPQASEQLNQLPKNLSSVQQVESQLLTAELQVANKSYVSARSTLGHIDSGSLSANQLVRFYQAQIAVNQGKASLPLIRAYIAQEPLLTGKAHQNNLDQTWQSLLQLTPQDMNSLVINANENVLQGWLDLLRVYQDNKQDPDLLKAGIKDWQNRYPQNPAAKTLPTQLNQVLHFTQASTSKIALLLPLNGQAKVFADAIQKGFEAAKNGVTPSTPVQQQQPASVPEQAAQPASTDPNANGAVSTSAPDAAPVTAAQPSAPSTAPITPPQAANAQIKVYDTSSQPLAALLTQAQQDGATLVVGPLLKENVDQLASSTTTLNVLALNQPETPKDNPNICYFALSPEDEARDAARHIWEQQKRQPLLLIPRGAFGDRVAKAFNQEWQKLGGQTVLQQGIGSASELRQMVNSGGIRMSGTPISTAPAPQAVTIAGLTIPAPPSDTPATSGGSVDSVYIVATQSQLTLIKPMIDMATNSRSKPAMYASSRSYQAGAGPDFRLEMEGLQFSDIPLLAGANPQLLQQASSQFRNDYSLVRLYAMGMDAWTLSNHFAEMRQLPGFQVSGTTGVLTAAPGCVINRKLPWLQYRQGTVVPVS
;
A
#
# COMPACT_ATOMS: atom_id res chain seq x y z
N MET A 1 64.03 10.58 9.81
CA MET A 1 64.73 9.76 10.80
C MET A 1 63.85 8.63 11.27
N PHE A 2 64.25 7.43 10.83
CA PHE A 2 64.04 6.11 11.45
C PHE A 2 62.69 5.55 11.86
N HIS A 3 62.23 4.60 11.10
CA HIS A 3 61.57 3.33 11.47
C HIS A 3 62.39 2.53 12.50
N PRO A 4 61.93 1.38 13.15
CA PRO A 4 61.04 0.29 12.74
C PRO A 4 60.11 -0.20 13.85
N GLY A 5 59.04 -0.97 13.66
CA GLY A 5 58.96 -2.32 13.16
C GLY A 5 58.80 -3.36 14.26
N CYS A 6 57.66 -4.08 14.32
CA CYS A 6 57.61 -5.47 14.81
C CYS A 6 56.42 -6.21 14.18
N ARG A 7 56.78 -7.18 13.34
CA ARG A 7 56.01 -8.32 12.90
C ARG A 7 56.00 -9.37 14.01
N PHE A 8 54.93 -10.10 14.15
CA PHE A 8 54.97 -11.53 14.52
C PHE A 8 53.91 -12.30 13.76
N ASN A 9 54.34 -13.29 13.13
CA ASN A 9 53.98 -14.44 12.35
C ASN A 9 53.06 -15.40 13.14
N ILE A 10 52.02 -15.94 12.49
CA ILE A 10 51.83 -17.26 11.81
C ILE A 10 52.20 -18.47 12.72
N GLU A 11 51.21 -19.34 12.92
CA GLU A 11 51.17 -20.73 12.42
C GLU A 11 50.11 -21.60 13.08
N HIS A 12 49.39 -22.28 12.19
CA HIS A 12 48.87 -23.64 12.22
C HIS A 12 47.89 -24.13 13.33
N LEU A 13 46.74 -24.57 12.94
CA LEU A 13 46.48 -26.01 12.75
C LEU A 13 45.17 -26.25 11.93
N GLU A 14 45.40 -26.91 10.80
CA GLU A 14 44.39 -27.70 10.09
C GLU A 14 43.88 -28.86 10.94
N LYS A 15 42.65 -29.28 10.83
CA LYS A 15 42.24 -30.59 10.31
C LYS A 15 40.76 -30.88 10.48
N ASN A 16 40.13 -31.14 9.37
CA ASN A 16 39.38 -32.37 9.03
C ASN A 16 37.97 -32.54 9.62
N ILE A 17 37.05 -32.77 8.86
CA ILE A 17 36.59 -33.77 7.87
C ILE A 17 35.08 -33.95 8.00
N THR A 18 34.41 -33.85 6.90
CA THR A 18 33.25 -34.59 6.40
C THR A 18 32.25 -35.22 7.38
N GLY A 19 30.98 -35.02 7.10
CA GLY A 19 29.90 -35.88 7.57
C GLY A 19 28.56 -35.51 7.04
N TYR A 20 28.16 -36.14 5.95
CA TYR A 20 26.78 -36.33 5.53
C TYR A 20 25.98 -36.95 6.66
N SER A 21 24.77 -36.52 6.90
CA SER A 21 23.80 -37.35 7.59
C SER A 21 22.40 -37.12 7.08
N MET A 22 21.93 -38.19 6.49
CA MET A 22 20.54 -38.42 6.10
C MET A 22 19.61 -38.60 7.29
N LEU A 23 18.37 -38.31 7.02
CA LEU A 23 17.14 -38.63 7.74
C LEU A 23 17.16 -39.96 8.50
N SER A 24 16.69 -39.95 9.72
CA SER A 24 16.30 -41.16 10.46
C SER A 24 14.83 -41.10 10.86
N SER A 25 14.05 -41.97 10.24
CA SER A 25 12.70 -42.35 10.66
C SER A 25 12.79 -43.32 11.82
N THR A 26 12.12 -43.00 12.92
CA THR A 26 11.98 -43.90 14.10
C THR A 26 10.82 -44.86 13.87
N PHE A 27 11.15 -46.16 13.72
CA PHE A 27 10.22 -47.28 13.86
C PHE A 27 10.13 -47.71 15.31
N VAL A 28 8.93 -47.78 15.84
CA VAL A 28 8.61 -48.41 17.13
C VAL A 28 8.46 -49.91 16.91
N ARG A 29 9.22 -50.67 17.70
CA ARG A 29 9.28 -52.14 17.69
C ARG A 29 8.43 -52.68 18.80
N THR A 30 7.34 -53.40 18.49
CA THR A 30 6.64 -54.24 19.46
C THR A 30 7.11 -55.70 19.33
N LYS A 31 7.38 -56.33 20.45
CA LYS A 31 7.83 -57.71 20.56
C LYS A 31 6.70 -58.70 20.28
N ALA A 32 6.96 -59.70 19.42
CA ALA A 32 6.11 -60.87 19.26
C ALA A 32 6.81 -62.11 19.76
N GLY A 33 6.05 -62.93 20.46
CA GLY A 33 6.48 -64.22 21.03
C GLY A 33 6.52 -65.34 20.02
N ARG A 34 7.38 -66.29 20.35
CA ARG A 34 7.68 -67.54 19.59
C ARG A 34 6.56 -68.57 19.69
N SER A 35 6.25 -69.25 18.59
CA SER A 35 5.95 -70.70 18.56
C SER A 35 6.27 -71.33 17.20
N LYS A 36 6.76 -72.56 17.24
CA LYS A 36 7.43 -73.33 16.20
C LYS A 36 6.45 -74.16 15.31
N PRO A 37 6.97 -74.88 14.30
CA PRO A 37 6.33 -75.07 13.01
C PRO A 37 5.70 -76.47 12.86
N VAL A 38 4.79 -76.60 11.89
CA VAL A 38 4.42 -77.92 11.31
C VAL A 38 4.45 -77.86 9.78
N ARG A 39 5.23 -78.78 9.23
CA ARG A 39 5.28 -79.14 7.78
C ARG A 39 4.02 -79.91 7.42
N LEU A 40 3.46 -79.72 6.25
CA LEU A 40 3.09 -80.81 5.36
C LEU A 40 2.96 -80.37 3.91
N THR A 41 3.39 -81.25 3.08
CA THR A 41 3.63 -81.33 1.67
C THR A 41 2.37 -81.59 0.80
N ALA A 42 2.42 -81.07 -0.43
CA ALA A 42 2.01 -81.63 -1.74
C ALA A 42 0.50 -81.81 -2.03
N VAL A 43 0.03 -81.43 -3.17
CA VAL A 43 -0.07 -82.20 -4.45
C VAL A 43 -0.78 -81.39 -5.50
N ILE A 44 -0.30 -81.46 -6.73
CA ILE A 44 -0.77 -80.94 -7.97
C ILE A 44 -2.11 -81.66 -8.40
N ALA A 45 -3.06 -80.85 -8.90
CA ALA A 45 -3.99 -81.34 -9.94
C ALA A 45 -4.48 -80.17 -10.80
N ALA A 46 -4.13 -80.26 -12.08
CA ALA A 46 -4.66 -79.46 -13.17
C ALA A 46 -6.09 -79.86 -13.50
N ALA A 47 -6.99 -78.90 -13.63
CA ALA A 47 -8.21 -79.14 -14.43
C ALA A 47 -8.57 -77.78 -15.12
N LEU A 48 -8.39 -77.83 -16.44
CA LEU A 48 -8.90 -76.88 -17.41
C LEU A 48 -10.43 -76.94 -17.41
N PHE A 49 -11.10 -75.84 -17.01
CA PHE A 49 -12.46 -75.57 -17.50
C PHE A 49 -12.49 -74.18 -18.08
N LEU A 50 -12.51 -74.08 -19.36
CA LEU A 50 -12.92 -72.95 -20.16
C LEU A 50 -14.44 -72.77 -19.97
N ALA A 51 -14.81 -71.83 -19.13
CA ALA A 51 -16.13 -71.24 -19.15
C ALA A 51 -15.89 -69.71 -19.32
N GLY A 52 -16.10 -69.30 -20.57
CA GLY A 52 -16.09 -67.86 -20.90
C GLY A 52 -17.23 -67.15 -20.20
N CYS A 53 -16.89 -66.35 -19.18
CA CYS A 53 -17.72 -65.22 -18.77
C CYS A 53 -17.29 -64.00 -19.57
N PRO A 54 -18.20 -63.26 -20.20
CA PRO A 54 -17.86 -61.97 -20.74
C PRO A 54 -17.44 -61.10 -19.53
N SER A 55 -16.15 -60.79 -19.45
CA SER A 55 -15.67 -59.76 -18.54
C SER A 55 -16.33 -58.46 -19.01
N GLN A 56 -17.37 -58.03 -18.31
CA GLN A 56 -17.76 -56.62 -18.36
C GLN A 56 -16.51 -55.84 -18.02
N ALA A 57 -15.98 -55.11 -18.99
CA ALA A 57 -14.99 -54.08 -18.75
C ALA A 57 -15.51 -53.19 -17.60
N PRO A 58 -14.68 -52.83 -16.63
CA PRO A 58 -15.11 -51.96 -15.58
C PRO A 58 -15.74 -50.73 -16.25
N GLN A 59 -17.04 -50.54 -16.05
CA GLN A 59 -17.73 -49.36 -16.57
C GLN A 59 -17.08 -48.16 -15.92
N THR A 60 -16.33 -47.41 -16.69
CA THR A 60 -15.84 -46.11 -16.29
C THR A 60 -17.05 -45.26 -15.88
N PRO A 61 -17.04 -44.64 -14.69
CA PRO A 61 -18.16 -43.76 -14.29
C PRO A 61 -18.42 -42.76 -15.41
N PRO A 62 -19.68 -42.41 -15.68
CA PRO A 62 -20.02 -41.48 -16.73
C PRO A 62 -19.32 -40.11 -16.42
N ALA A 63 -18.80 -39.46 -17.46
CA ALA A 63 -18.21 -38.15 -17.35
C ALA A 63 -19.26 -37.15 -16.85
N ASN A 64 -19.00 -36.49 -15.74
CA ASN A 64 -19.86 -35.41 -15.25
C ASN A 64 -19.14 -34.07 -15.41
N ILE A 65 -19.53 -33.31 -16.40
CA ILE A 65 -18.94 -31.98 -16.69
C ILE A 65 -19.36 -30.89 -15.69
N GLN A 66 -20.35 -31.14 -14.85
CA GLN A 66 -20.81 -30.21 -13.83
C GLN A 66 -20.07 -30.39 -12.50
N ASP A 67 -19.37 -31.49 -12.28
CA ASP A 67 -18.56 -31.74 -11.08
C ASP A 67 -17.14 -31.18 -11.22
N GLU A 68 -16.34 -31.31 -10.15
CA GLU A 68 -14.94 -30.95 -10.19
C GLU A 68 -14.11 -31.85 -11.10
N ALA A 69 -13.29 -31.27 -11.97
CA ALA A 69 -12.29 -31.99 -12.74
C ALA A 69 -11.01 -32.20 -11.90
N SER A 70 -11.03 -33.11 -10.93
CA SER A 70 -9.93 -33.29 -9.96
C SER A 70 -8.73 -34.06 -10.51
N ALA A 71 -8.93 -34.92 -11.55
CA ALA A 71 -7.87 -35.71 -12.16
C ALA A 71 -6.96 -34.88 -13.09
N SER A 72 -5.82 -35.46 -13.52
CA SER A 72 -4.88 -34.80 -14.43
C SER A 72 -5.43 -34.71 -15.86
N SER A 73 -4.91 -33.77 -16.64
CA SER A 73 -5.26 -33.64 -18.05
C SER A 73 -4.96 -34.93 -18.85
N ASP A 74 -3.86 -35.61 -18.53
CA ASP A 74 -3.48 -36.86 -19.19
C ASP A 74 -4.51 -37.98 -18.96
N TYR A 75 -5.07 -38.08 -17.74
CA TYR A 75 -6.15 -39.01 -17.45
C TYR A 75 -7.38 -38.71 -18.30
N TYR A 76 -7.83 -37.47 -18.36
CA TYR A 76 -9.02 -37.12 -19.14
C TYR A 76 -8.80 -37.29 -20.65
N LEU A 77 -7.61 -37.01 -21.16
CA LEU A 77 -7.23 -37.26 -22.56
C LEU A 77 -7.22 -38.76 -22.89
N GLN A 78 -6.75 -39.60 -21.96
CA GLN A 78 -6.82 -41.07 -22.13
C GLN A 78 -8.27 -41.56 -22.16
N GLN A 79 -9.13 -41.05 -21.26
CA GLN A 79 -10.56 -41.38 -21.28
C GLN A 79 -11.23 -40.91 -22.58
N LEU A 80 -10.87 -39.77 -23.10
CA LEU A 80 -11.33 -39.23 -24.38
C LEU A 80 -10.99 -40.20 -25.55
N GLN A 81 -9.79 -40.78 -25.55
CA GLN A 81 -9.36 -41.72 -26.59
C GLN A 81 -10.11 -43.07 -26.50
N GLN A 82 -10.50 -43.50 -25.30
CA GLN A 82 -11.18 -44.78 -25.04
C GLN A 82 -12.71 -44.66 -25.08
N SER A 83 -13.27 -43.43 -25.15
CA SER A 83 -14.70 -43.20 -25.06
C SER A 83 -15.44 -43.45 -26.37
N SER A 84 -16.71 -43.88 -26.26
CA SER A 84 -17.66 -43.92 -27.37
C SER A 84 -18.06 -42.50 -27.80
N ASN A 85 -18.62 -42.38 -29.02
CA ASN A 85 -19.00 -41.07 -29.58
C ASN A 85 -19.98 -40.29 -28.69
N ASP A 86 -20.82 -40.96 -27.90
CA ASP A 86 -21.85 -40.32 -27.07
C ASP A 86 -21.25 -39.54 -25.88
N ASN A 87 -20.12 -39.97 -25.31
CA ASN A 87 -19.47 -39.34 -24.13
C ASN A 87 -18.18 -38.60 -24.48
N LYS A 88 -17.81 -38.58 -25.76
CA LYS A 88 -16.54 -38.03 -26.21
C LYS A 88 -16.41 -36.54 -25.91
N ALA A 89 -17.47 -35.77 -26.13
CA ALA A 89 -17.51 -34.32 -25.85
C ALA A 89 -17.35 -34.03 -24.36
N ASP A 90 -17.94 -34.83 -23.47
CA ASP A 90 -17.83 -34.61 -22.01
C ASP A 90 -16.40 -34.86 -21.52
N TRP A 91 -15.75 -35.95 -21.97
CA TRP A 91 -14.35 -36.20 -21.64
C TRP A 91 -13.42 -35.10 -22.18
N GLN A 92 -13.72 -34.59 -23.39
CA GLN A 92 -12.94 -33.48 -23.97
C GLN A 92 -13.08 -32.18 -23.17
N LEU A 93 -14.28 -31.82 -22.73
CA LEU A 93 -14.51 -30.64 -21.88
C LEU A 93 -13.81 -30.78 -20.53
N LEU A 94 -13.83 -31.96 -19.90
CA LEU A 94 -13.07 -32.23 -18.66
C LEU A 94 -11.55 -32.16 -18.90
N ALA A 95 -11.05 -32.66 -20.03
CA ALA A 95 -9.64 -32.54 -20.40
C ALA A 95 -9.21 -31.07 -20.58
N ILE A 96 -10.03 -30.25 -21.26
CA ILE A 96 -9.78 -28.82 -21.44
C ILE A 96 -9.70 -28.13 -20.08
N ARG A 97 -10.63 -28.42 -19.19
CA ARG A 97 -10.64 -27.84 -17.83
C ARG A 97 -9.39 -28.20 -17.04
N ALA A 98 -8.95 -29.47 -17.10
CA ALA A 98 -7.73 -29.93 -16.47
C ALA A 98 -6.47 -29.27 -17.07
N LEU A 99 -6.41 -29.11 -18.40
CA LEU A 99 -5.33 -28.41 -19.11
C LEU A 99 -5.23 -26.95 -18.70
N LEU A 100 -6.37 -26.25 -18.55
CA LEU A 100 -6.40 -24.87 -18.06
C LEU A 100 -5.87 -24.77 -16.62
N ARG A 101 -6.31 -25.69 -15.74
CA ARG A 101 -5.83 -25.75 -14.34
C ARG A 101 -4.32 -26.02 -14.27
N GLU A 102 -3.78 -26.83 -15.17
CA GLU A 102 -2.36 -27.17 -15.27
C GLU A 102 -1.53 -26.10 -16.03
N GLY A 103 -2.15 -25.05 -16.55
CA GLY A 103 -1.47 -24.00 -17.32
C GLY A 103 -1.04 -24.41 -18.72
N LYS A 104 -1.52 -25.54 -19.25
CA LYS A 104 -1.22 -26.05 -20.59
C LYS A 104 -2.10 -25.36 -21.65
N LEU A 105 -1.98 -24.02 -21.75
CA LEU A 105 -2.91 -23.18 -22.53
C LEU A 105 -2.94 -23.48 -24.04
N PRO A 106 -1.81 -23.79 -24.73
CA PRO A 106 -1.85 -24.14 -26.16
C PRO A 106 -2.65 -25.42 -26.40
N GLN A 107 -2.47 -26.43 -25.54
CA GLN A 107 -3.21 -27.72 -25.67
C GLN A 107 -4.69 -27.51 -25.33
N ALA A 108 -5.02 -26.70 -24.32
CA ALA A 108 -6.41 -26.35 -24.01
C ALA A 108 -7.10 -25.66 -25.19
N SER A 109 -6.41 -24.73 -25.87
CA SER A 109 -6.91 -24.03 -27.05
C SER A 109 -7.14 -24.98 -28.21
N GLU A 110 -6.21 -25.93 -28.47
CA GLU A 110 -6.34 -26.93 -29.51
C GLU A 110 -7.56 -27.81 -29.26
N GLN A 111 -7.69 -28.37 -28.06
CA GLN A 111 -8.83 -29.20 -27.69
C GLN A 111 -10.17 -28.46 -27.78
N LEU A 112 -10.20 -27.18 -27.41
CA LEU A 112 -11.39 -26.35 -27.50
C LEU A 112 -11.84 -26.14 -28.97
N ASN A 113 -10.88 -25.96 -29.89
CA ASN A 113 -11.14 -25.80 -31.32
C ASN A 113 -11.60 -27.13 -32.00
N GLN A 114 -11.28 -28.26 -31.40
CA GLN A 114 -11.63 -29.57 -31.89
C GLN A 114 -12.98 -30.09 -31.36
N LEU A 115 -13.69 -29.29 -30.55
CA LEU A 115 -15.01 -29.66 -30.02
C LEU A 115 -16.03 -29.90 -31.17
N PRO A 116 -16.92 -30.86 -31.04
CA PRO A 116 -18.00 -31.12 -32.02
C PRO A 116 -18.91 -29.87 -32.14
N LYS A 117 -19.46 -29.64 -33.33
CA LYS A 117 -20.38 -28.52 -33.56
C LYS A 117 -21.77 -28.74 -32.95
N ASN A 118 -22.15 -30.00 -32.71
CA ASN A 118 -23.48 -30.40 -32.20
C ASN A 118 -23.39 -30.73 -30.69
N LEU A 119 -23.03 -29.76 -29.89
CA LEU A 119 -23.01 -29.87 -28.43
C LEU A 119 -24.44 -29.77 -27.86
N SER A 120 -24.72 -30.51 -26.79
CA SER A 120 -25.94 -30.34 -25.99
C SER A 120 -25.91 -28.96 -25.30
N SER A 121 -27.05 -28.46 -24.80
CA SER A 121 -27.13 -27.18 -24.10
C SER A 121 -26.17 -27.08 -22.90
N VAL A 122 -26.04 -28.15 -22.12
CA VAL A 122 -25.12 -28.24 -20.98
C VAL A 122 -23.66 -28.18 -21.43
N GLN A 123 -23.31 -28.88 -22.49
CA GLN A 123 -21.97 -28.88 -23.09
C GLN A 123 -21.63 -27.52 -23.72
N GLN A 124 -22.60 -26.84 -24.33
CA GLN A 124 -22.41 -25.50 -24.88
C GLN A 124 -22.08 -24.49 -23.78
N VAL A 125 -22.81 -24.53 -22.68
CA VAL A 125 -22.56 -23.64 -21.52
C VAL A 125 -21.16 -23.90 -20.93
N GLU A 126 -20.76 -25.18 -20.74
CA GLU A 126 -19.42 -25.51 -20.27
C GLU A 126 -18.33 -25.05 -21.25
N SER A 127 -18.55 -25.24 -22.55
CA SER A 127 -17.63 -24.78 -23.60
C SER A 127 -17.44 -23.26 -23.60
N GLN A 128 -18.53 -22.49 -23.41
CA GLN A 128 -18.47 -21.04 -23.29
C GLN A 128 -17.69 -20.60 -22.05
N LEU A 129 -17.92 -21.26 -20.91
CA LEU A 129 -17.20 -20.97 -19.67
C LEU A 129 -15.70 -21.27 -19.81
N LEU A 130 -15.34 -22.43 -20.40
CA LEU A 130 -13.93 -22.77 -20.67
C LEU A 130 -13.27 -21.82 -21.67
N THR A 131 -14.04 -21.32 -22.65
CA THR A 131 -13.56 -20.27 -23.57
C THR A 131 -13.23 -18.99 -22.82
N ALA A 132 -14.10 -18.55 -21.92
CA ALA A 132 -13.86 -17.38 -21.09
C ALA A 132 -12.64 -17.56 -20.18
N GLU A 133 -12.50 -18.74 -19.55
CA GLU A 133 -11.33 -19.06 -18.70
C GLU A 133 -10.02 -19.05 -19.49
N LEU A 134 -10.00 -19.61 -20.70
CA LEU A 134 -8.84 -19.59 -21.60
C LEU A 134 -8.49 -18.13 -22.00
N GLN A 135 -9.49 -17.32 -22.31
CA GLN A 135 -9.30 -15.89 -22.62
C GLN A 135 -8.74 -15.11 -21.44
N VAL A 136 -9.20 -15.40 -20.22
CA VAL A 136 -8.64 -14.84 -18.96
C VAL A 136 -7.18 -15.25 -18.81
N ALA A 137 -6.87 -16.53 -18.96
CA ALA A 137 -5.52 -17.07 -18.83
C ALA A 137 -4.55 -16.45 -19.86
N ASN A 138 -5.04 -16.15 -21.06
CA ASN A 138 -4.31 -15.44 -22.11
C ASN A 138 -4.34 -13.90 -21.94
N LYS A 139 -4.88 -13.37 -20.84
CA LYS A 139 -5.03 -11.93 -20.55
C LYS A 139 -5.88 -11.17 -21.59
N SER A 140 -6.70 -11.87 -22.36
CA SER A 140 -7.63 -11.30 -23.35
C SER A 140 -8.93 -10.84 -22.66
N TYR A 141 -8.83 -9.92 -21.70
CA TYR A 141 -9.92 -9.55 -20.80
C TYR A 141 -11.15 -8.95 -21.49
N VAL A 142 -10.98 -8.24 -22.61
CA VAL A 142 -12.11 -7.68 -23.38
C VAL A 142 -12.96 -8.82 -23.97
N SER A 143 -12.32 -9.80 -24.62
CA SER A 143 -13.00 -10.95 -25.19
C SER A 143 -13.64 -11.82 -24.09
N ALA A 144 -12.93 -12.06 -22.98
CA ALA A 144 -13.46 -12.80 -21.84
C ALA A 144 -14.71 -12.14 -21.25
N ARG A 145 -14.72 -10.82 -21.11
CA ARG A 145 -15.90 -10.06 -20.62
C ARG A 145 -17.09 -10.22 -21.58
N SER A 146 -16.86 -10.16 -22.88
CA SER A 146 -17.90 -10.39 -23.89
C SER A 146 -18.45 -11.81 -23.78
N THR A 147 -17.59 -12.83 -23.72
CA THR A 147 -18.00 -14.23 -23.60
C THR A 147 -18.81 -14.48 -22.32
N LEU A 148 -18.35 -13.96 -21.18
CA LEU A 148 -19.06 -14.07 -19.89
C LEU A 148 -20.42 -13.37 -19.91
N GLY A 149 -20.58 -12.29 -20.65
CA GLY A 149 -21.85 -11.57 -20.82
C GLY A 149 -22.93 -12.34 -21.56
N HIS A 150 -22.57 -13.42 -22.29
CA HIS A 150 -23.53 -14.28 -23.00
C HIS A 150 -23.91 -15.55 -22.20
N ILE A 151 -23.30 -15.78 -21.04
CA ILE A 151 -23.61 -16.93 -20.18
C ILE A 151 -24.70 -16.53 -19.18
N ASP A 152 -25.81 -17.26 -19.22
CA ASP A 152 -26.86 -17.15 -18.20
C ASP A 152 -26.42 -17.85 -16.91
N SER A 153 -26.14 -17.07 -15.87
CA SER A 153 -25.73 -17.59 -14.56
C SER A 153 -26.78 -18.51 -13.91
N GLY A 154 -28.08 -18.32 -14.24
CA GLY A 154 -29.14 -19.17 -13.74
C GLY A 154 -29.10 -20.61 -14.25
N SER A 155 -28.39 -20.87 -15.35
CA SER A 155 -28.21 -22.20 -15.94
C SER A 155 -26.99 -22.97 -15.41
N LEU A 156 -26.16 -22.33 -14.57
CA LEU A 156 -24.88 -22.89 -14.09
C LEU A 156 -25.07 -23.72 -12.82
N SER A 157 -24.35 -24.84 -12.72
CA SER A 157 -24.19 -25.58 -11.46
C SER A 157 -23.35 -24.77 -10.45
N ALA A 158 -23.41 -25.15 -9.16
CA ALA A 158 -22.64 -24.45 -8.11
C ALA A 158 -21.14 -24.36 -8.42
N ASN A 159 -20.53 -25.47 -8.93
CA ASN A 159 -19.13 -25.49 -9.32
C ASN A 159 -18.83 -24.59 -10.53
N GLN A 160 -19.75 -24.53 -11.50
CA GLN A 160 -19.63 -23.63 -12.64
C GLN A 160 -19.82 -22.18 -12.24
N LEU A 161 -20.71 -21.87 -11.30
CA LEU A 161 -20.90 -20.52 -10.75
C LEU A 161 -19.63 -19.99 -10.06
N VAL A 162 -18.94 -20.82 -9.27
CA VAL A 162 -17.66 -20.45 -8.66
C VAL A 162 -16.65 -20.03 -9.74
N ARG A 163 -16.49 -20.83 -10.79
CA ARG A 163 -15.58 -20.54 -11.90
C ARG A 163 -16.00 -19.31 -12.70
N PHE A 164 -17.28 -19.16 -12.96
CA PHE A 164 -17.85 -18.01 -13.64
C PHE A 164 -17.56 -16.70 -12.91
N TYR A 165 -17.81 -16.66 -11.59
CA TYR A 165 -17.50 -15.45 -10.80
C TYR A 165 -16.00 -15.25 -10.64
N GLN A 166 -15.18 -16.31 -10.56
CA GLN A 166 -13.71 -16.17 -10.60
C GLN A 166 -13.24 -15.52 -11.91
N ALA A 167 -13.80 -15.93 -13.05
CA ALA A 167 -13.50 -15.32 -14.33
C ALA A 167 -13.98 -13.85 -14.39
N GLN A 168 -15.18 -13.55 -13.86
CA GLN A 168 -15.68 -12.17 -13.77
C GLN A 168 -14.80 -11.28 -12.86
N ILE A 169 -14.31 -11.81 -11.76
CA ILE A 169 -13.36 -11.13 -10.89
C ILE A 169 -12.07 -10.86 -11.68
N ALA A 170 -11.52 -11.86 -12.36
CA ALA A 170 -10.26 -11.74 -13.08
C ALA A 170 -10.31 -10.68 -14.20
N VAL A 171 -11.41 -10.59 -14.97
CA VAL A 171 -11.56 -9.58 -16.04
C VAL A 171 -11.75 -8.15 -15.52
N ASN A 172 -12.07 -7.99 -14.24
CA ASN A 172 -12.28 -6.70 -13.59
C ASN A 172 -11.16 -6.35 -12.59
N GLN A 173 -10.13 -7.20 -12.45
CA GLN A 173 -8.97 -6.91 -11.59
C GLN A 173 -8.17 -5.69 -12.09
N GLY A 174 -7.47 -5.03 -11.16
CA GLY A 174 -6.57 -3.90 -11.45
C GLY A 174 -7.18 -2.52 -11.23
N LYS A 175 -8.52 -2.40 -11.22
CA LYS A 175 -9.22 -1.17 -10.81
C LYS A 175 -10.47 -1.54 -10.01
N ALA A 176 -10.62 -0.97 -8.82
CA ALA A 176 -11.85 -1.10 -8.06
C ALA A 176 -13.04 -0.60 -8.89
N SER A 177 -14.08 -1.40 -8.96
CA SER A 177 -15.26 -1.10 -9.79
C SER A 177 -16.48 -1.83 -9.26
N LEU A 178 -17.66 -1.27 -9.52
CA LEU A 178 -18.91 -1.89 -9.13
C LEU A 178 -19.10 -3.32 -9.68
N PRO A 179 -18.76 -3.62 -10.96
CA PRO A 179 -18.79 -4.99 -11.47
C PRO A 179 -17.90 -5.96 -10.69
N LEU A 180 -16.70 -5.52 -10.26
CA LEU A 180 -15.80 -6.34 -9.45
C LEU A 180 -16.42 -6.67 -8.09
N ILE A 181 -16.97 -5.67 -7.40
CA ILE A 181 -17.59 -5.83 -6.07
C ILE A 181 -18.83 -6.74 -6.18
N ARG A 182 -19.67 -6.56 -7.20
CA ARG A 182 -20.82 -7.44 -7.47
C ARG A 182 -20.41 -8.89 -7.70
N ALA A 183 -19.31 -9.12 -8.42
CA ALA A 183 -18.79 -10.47 -8.66
C ALA A 183 -18.31 -11.14 -7.36
N TYR A 184 -17.63 -10.40 -6.47
CA TYR A 184 -17.26 -10.92 -5.14
C TYR A 184 -18.50 -11.24 -4.29
N ILE A 185 -19.49 -10.33 -4.24
CA ILE A 185 -20.74 -10.53 -3.48
C ILE A 185 -21.51 -11.75 -4.01
N ALA A 186 -21.58 -11.93 -5.33
CA ALA A 186 -22.27 -13.06 -5.93
C ALA A 186 -21.54 -14.40 -5.72
N GLN A 187 -20.22 -14.38 -5.62
CA GLN A 187 -19.40 -15.57 -5.36
C GLN A 187 -19.46 -16.00 -3.88
N GLU A 188 -19.63 -15.06 -2.95
CA GLU A 188 -19.51 -15.28 -1.51
C GLU A 188 -20.33 -16.48 -0.99
N PRO A 189 -21.64 -16.66 -1.32
CA PRO A 189 -22.46 -17.75 -0.80
C PRO A 189 -21.99 -19.15 -1.24
N LEU A 190 -21.15 -19.22 -2.28
CA LEU A 190 -20.62 -20.46 -2.84
C LEU A 190 -19.32 -20.90 -2.16
N LEU A 191 -18.77 -20.09 -1.26
CA LEU A 191 -17.47 -20.31 -0.65
C LEU A 191 -17.59 -20.71 0.82
N THR A 192 -16.62 -21.46 1.32
CA THR A 192 -16.54 -21.88 2.72
C THR A 192 -15.14 -21.70 3.29
N GLY A 193 -15.02 -21.63 4.61
CA GLY A 193 -13.75 -21.60 5.33
C GLY A 193 -12.83 -20.46 4.90
N LYS A 194 -11.57 -20.79 4.59
CA LYS A 194 -10.56 -19.77 4.23
C LYS A 194 -10.89 -19.03 2.92
N ALA A 195 -11.51 -19.69 1.95
CA ALA A 195 -11.89 -19.07 0.68
C ALA A 195 -13.00 -18.02 0.89
N HIS A 196 -13.96 -18.29 1.77
CA HIS A 196 -14.99 -17.36 2.17
C HIS A 196 -14.40 -16.11 2.85
N GLN A 197 -13.51 -16.29 3.84
CA GLN A 197 -12.83 -15.16 4.50
C GLN A 197 -12.03 -14.32 3.49
N ASN A 198 -11.27 -14.96 2.61
CA ASN A 198 -10.52 -14.23 1.56
C ASN A 198 -11.44 -13.43 0.64
N ASN A 199 -12.61 -13.94 0.30
CA ASN A 199 -13.58 -13.22 -0.52
C ASN A 199 -14.11 -11.97 0.20
N LEU A 200 -14.46 -12.07 1.48
CA LEU A 200 -14.88 -10.93 2.30
C LEU A 200 -13.77 -9.87 2.40
N ASP A 201 -12.52 -10.30 2.59
CA ASP A 201 -11.36 -9.40 2.65
C ASP A 201 -11.12 -8.69 1.30
N GLN A 202 -11.25 -9.41 0.18
CA GLN A 202 -11.11 -8.82 -1.16
C GLN A 202 -12.26 -7.87 -1.50
N THR A 203 -13.48 -8.19 -1.09
CA THR A 203 -14.65 -7.30 -1.20
C THR A 203 -14.37 -5.99 -0.48
N TRP A 204 -13.91 -6.08 0.78
CA TRP A 204 -13.57 -4.93 1.60
C TRP A 204 -12.43 -4.10 0.99
N GLN A 205 -11.35 -4.73 0.56
CA GLN A 205 -10.23 -4.03 -0.09
C GLN A 205 -10.65 -3.32 -1.37
N SER A 206 -11.53 -3.93 -2.17
CA SER A 206 -12.08 -3.30 -3.38
C SER A 206 -12.94 -2.08 -3.05
N LEU A 207 -13.72 -2.13 -1.98
CA LEU A 207 -14.52 -0.99 -1.50
C LEU A 207 -13.65 0.17 -1.04
N LEU A 208 -12.57 -0.12 -0.29
CA LEU A 208 -11.62 0.91 0.19
C LEU A 208 -10.90 1.65 -0.95
N GLN A 209 -10.79 1.04 -2.13
CA GLN A 209 -10.15 1.63 -3.31
C GLN A 209 -11.11 2.48 -4.16
N LEU A 210 -12.40 2.49 -3.87
CA LEU A 210 -13.36 3.36 -4.58
C LEU A 210 -13.05 4.82 -4.30
N THR A 211 -12.96 5.61 -5.36
CA THR A 211 -12.79 7.06 -5.24
C THR A 211 -14.13 7.73 -4.89
N PRO A 212 -14.13 8.94 -4.29
CA PRO A 212 -15.36 9.70 -4.07
C PRO A 212 -16.18 9.90 -5.36
N GLN A 213 -15.52 10.01 -6.49
CA GLN A 213 -16.17 10.15 -7.80
C GLN A 213 -16.84 8.83 -8.23
N ASP A 214 -16.17 7.68 -8.00
CA ASP A 214 -16.79 6.38 -8.23
C ASP A 214 -18.03 6.20 -7.33
N MET A 215 -17.93 6.58 -6.05
CA MET A 215 -19.04 6.51 -5.08
C MET A 215 -20.26 7.34 -5.50
N ASN A 216 -20.04 8.56 -6.00
CA ASN A 216 -21.14 9.45 -6.45
C ASN A 216 -21.80 8.95 -7.74
N SER A 217 -21.14 8.14 -8.53
CA SER A 217 -21.65 7.58 -9.79
C SER A 217 -22.28 6.19 -9.64
N LEU A 218 -22.33 5.62 -8.40
CA LEU A 218 -22.88 4.29 -8.16
C LEU A 218 -24.38 4.25 -8.40
N VAL A 219 -24.80 3.36 -9.28
CA VAL A 219 -26.21 3.00 -9.46
C VAL A 219 -26.44 1.65 -8.77
N ILE A 220 -27.23 1.67 -7.69
CA ILE A 220 -27.59 0.50 -6.90
C ILE A 220 -29.01 0.11 -7.24
N ASN A 221 -29.26 -1.14 -7.55
CA ASN A 221 -30.60 -1.65 -7.82
C ASN A 221 -31.35 -1.91 -6.51
N ALA A 222 -32.69 -1.80 -6.54
CA ALA A 222 -33.53 -1.96 -5.34
C ALA A 222 -33.40 -3.34 -4.66
N ASN A 223 -32.94 -4.36 -5.36
CA ASN A 223 -32.73 -5.72 -4.84
C ASN A 223 -31.31 -5.99 -4.34
N GLU A 224 -30.40 -5.00 -4.40
CA GLU A 224 -28.98 -5.16 -4.00
C GLU A 224 -28.74 -4.79 -2.53
N ASN A 225 -29.55 -5.34 -1.60
CA ASN A 225 -29.44 -5.05 -0.17
C ASN A 225 -28.07 -5.42 0.43
N VAL A 226 -27.42 -6.47 -0.06
CA VAL A 226 -26.08 -6.86 0.39
C VAL A 226 -25.06 -5.81 0.00
N LEU A 227 -25.09 -5.31 -1.24
CA LEU A 227 -24.23 -4.23 -1.71
C LEU A 227 -24.46 -2.94 -0.90
N GLN A 228 -25.75 -2.58 -0.66
CA GLN A 228 -26.09 -1.43 0.16
C GLN A 228 -25.49 -1.54 1.58
N GLY A 229 -25.60 -2.71 2.21
CA GLY A 229 -24.99 -2.96 3.51
C GLY A 229 -23.46 -2.78 3.51
N TRP A 230 -22.78 -3.25 2.46
CA TRP A 230 -21.34 -3.05 2.29
C TRP A 230 -20.94 -1.58 2.14
N LEU A 231 -21.70 -0.80 1.38
CA LEU A 231 -21.45 0.63 1.19
C LEU A 231 -21.70 1.43 2.48
N ASP A 232 -22.71 1.04 3.26
CA ASP A 232 -22.95 1.64 4.58
C ASP A 232 -21.82 1.30 5.58
N LEU A 233 -21.28 0.07 5.52
CA LEU A 233 -20.12 -0.31 6.33
C LEU A 233 -18.88 0.51 5.94
N LEU A 234 -18.68 0.73 4.65
CA LEU A 234 -17.60 1.61 4.15
C LEU A 234 -17.76 3.03 4.69
N ARG A 235 -18.98 3.58 4.73
CA ARG A 235 -19.26 4.91 5.28
C ARG A 235 -18.94 4.94 6.78
N VAL A 236 -19.43 3.96 7.55
CA VAL A 236 -19.12 3.82 9.00
C VAL A 236 -17.61 3.85 9.23
N TYR A 237 -16.84 3.12 8.40
CA TYR A 237 -15.39 3.10 8.49
C TYR A 237 -14.78 4.46 8.14
N GLN A 238 -15.18 5.09 7.04
CA GLN A 238 -14.63 6.38 6.59
C GLN A 238 -14.87 7.50 7.60
N ASP A 239 -16.08 7.54 8.20
CA ASP A 239 -16.47 8.56 9.15
C ASP A 239 -15.76 8.41 10.51
N ASN A 240 -15.41 7.18 10.91
CA ASN A 240 -14.91 6.88 12.25
C ASN A 240 -13.48 6.29 12.27
N LYS A 241 -12.77 6.22 11.14
CA LYS A 241 -11.44 5.57 11.07
C LYS A 241 -10.36 6.21 11.94
N GLN A 242 -10.57 7.41 12.45
CA GLN A 242 -9.66 8.12 13.35
C GLN A 242 -9.97 7.87 14.83
N ASP A 243 -11.12 7.28 15.14
CA ASP A 243 -11.55 6.98 16.50
C ASP A 243 -11.95 5.50 16.61
N PRO A 244 -11.09 4.65 17.19
CA PRO A 244 -11.35 3.22 17.30
C PRO A 244 -12.60 2.86 18.10
N ASP A 245 -12.97 3.64 19.10
CA ASP A 245 -14.13 3.35 19.95
C ASP A 245 -15.45 3.71 19.23
N LEU A 246 -15.47 4.85 18.53
CA LEU A 246 -16.58 5.20 17.65
C LEU A 246 -16.69 4.19 16.49
N LEU A 247 -15.59 3.76 15.93
CA LEU A 247 -15.60 2.75 14.86
C LEU A 247 -16.12 1.40 15.36
N LYS A 248 -15.73 0.94 16.57
CA LYS A 248 -16.29 -0.27 17.20
C LYS A 248 -17.80 -0.15 17.40
N ALA A 249 -18.26 0.98 17.93
CA ALA A 249 -19.67 1.24 18.14
C ALA A 249 -20.44 1.26 16.82
N GLY A 250 -19.91 1.94 15.80
CA GLY A 250 -20.49 2.01 14.46
C GLY A 250 -20.57 0.66 13.76
N ILE A 251 -19.53 -0.20 13.88
CA ILE A 251 -19.56 -1.56 13.33
C ILE A 251 -20.66 -2.39 14.01
N LYS A 252 -20.79 -2.33 15.34
CA LYS A 252 -21.83 -3.05 16.07
C LYS A 252 -23.24 -2.58 15.68
N ASP A 253 -23.45 -1.27 15.55
CA ASP A 253 -24.70 -0.71 15.08
C ASP A 253 -25.02 -1.18 13.66
N TRP A 254 -24.02 -1.16 12.77
CA TRP A 254 -24.16 -1.66 11.41
C TRP A 254 -24.52 -3.17 11.38
N GLN A 255 -23.90 -4.00 12.20
CA GLN A 255 -24.23 -5.44 12.31
C GLN A 255 -25.69 -5.65 12.70
N ASN A 256 -26.23 -4.80 13.58
CA ASN A 256 -27.65 -4.84 13.98
C ASN A 256 -28.59 -4.41 12.85
N ARG A 257 -28.19 -3.43 12.03
CA ARG A 257 -29.00 -2.96 10.89
C ARG A 257 -28.96 -3.92 9.70
N TYR A 258 -27.86 -4.64 9.50
CA TYR A 258 -27.64 -5.53 8.36
C TYR A 258 -27.33 -6.98 8.78
N PRO A 259 -28.18 -7.66 9.60
CA PRO A 259 -27.86 -8.98 10.13
C PRO A 259 -27.78 -10.08 9.06
N GLN A 260 -28.34 -9.83 7.88
CA GLN A 260 -28.29 -10.76 6.74
C GLN A 260 -27.08 -10.52 5.81
N ASN A 261 -26.32 -9.46 6.02
CA ASN A 261 -25.10 -9.23 5.26
C ASN A 261 -24.03 -10.27 5.69
N PRO A 262 -23.35 -10.94 4.77
CA PRO A 262 -22.32 -11.93 5.14
C PRO A 262 -21.24 -11.37 6.05
N ALA A 263 -20.84 -10.10 5.83
CA ALA A 263 -19.87 -9.43 6.68
C ALA A 263 -20.40 -9.11 8.10
N ALA A 264 -21.69 -9.17 8.35
CA ALA A 264 -22.22 -9.01 9.71
C ALA A 264 -21.94 -10.25 10.58
N LYS A 265 -21.90 -11.42 9.96
CA LYS A 265 -21.61 -12.70 10.63
C LYS A 265 -20.09 -12.95 10.74
N THR A 266 -19.37 -12.63 9.68
CA THR A 266 -17.91 -12.82 9.58
C THR A 266 -17.31 -11.54 9.02
N LEU A 267 -16.79 -10.70 9.89
CA LEU A 267 -16.19 -9.43 9.46
C LEU A 267 -14.95 -9.66 8.61
N PRO A 268 -14.66 -8.77 7.65
CA PRO A 268 -13.34 -8.67 7.06
C PRO A 268 -12.25 -8.63 8.14
N THR A 269 -11.12 -9.27 7.88
CA THR A 269 -10.02 -9.41 8.84
C THR A 269 -9.60 -8.06 9.44
N GLN A 270 -9.51 -7.02 8.61
CA GLN A 270 -9.19 -5.66 9.02
C GLN A 270 -10.18 -5.10 10.05
N LEU A 271 -11.48 -5.26 9.83
CA LEU A 271 -12.52 -4.76 10.75
C LEU A 271 -12.63 -5.60 12.02
N ASN A 272 -12.38 -6.90 11.92
CA ASN A 272 -12.32 -7.78 13.08
C ASN A 272 -11.18 -7.38 14.03
N GLN A 273 -10.03 -6.94 13.52
CA GLN A 273 -8.93 -6.40 14.32
C GLN A 273 -9.35 -5.16 15.10
N VAL A 274 -10.20 -4.28 14.54
CA VAL A 274 -10.73 -3.12 15.25
C VAL A 274 -11.56 -3.52 16.48
N LEU A 275 -12.37 -4.55 16.38
CA LEU A 275 -13.19 -5.02 17.52
C LEU A 275 -12.33 -5.54 18.69
N HIS A 276 -11.15 -6.12 18.39
CA HIS A 276 -10.25 -6.71 19.37
C HIS A 276 -9.09 -5.79 19.77
N PHE A 277 -9.14 -4.53 19.29
CA PHE A 277 -8.12 -3.55 19.60
C PHE A 277 -8.01 -3.26 21.09
N THR A 278 -6.77 -3.21 21.61
CA THR A 278 -6.41 -2.82 22.95
C THR A 278 -5.41 -1.67 22.92
N GLN A 279 -5.70 -0.58 23.64
CA GLN A 279 -4.84 0.59 23.69
C GLN A 279 -3.53 0.28 24.42
N ALA A 280 -2.41 0.78 23.89
CA ALA A 280 -1.12 0.69 24.57
C ALA A 280 -1.02 1.75 25.69
N SER A 281 -0.39 1.39 26.80
CA SER A 281 -0.15 2.36 27.87
C SER A 281 1.01 3.28 27.51
N THR A 282 0.81 4.58 27.69
CA THR A 282 1.83 5.64 27.54
C THR A 282 2.20 6.30 28.86
N SER A 283 1.96 5.63 29.99
CA SER A 283 2.17 6.20 31.34
C SER A 283 3.64 6.49 31.64
N LYS A 284 4.57 5.67 31.13
CA LYS A 284 6.01 5.86 31.28
C LYS A 284 6.72 5.69 29.96
N ILE A 285 7.29 6.76 29.43
CA ILE A 285 8.00 6.78 28.15
C ILE A 285 9.50 6.90 28.37
N ALA A 286 10.26 5.96 27.79
CA ALA A 286 11.72 6.05 27.68
C ALA A 286 12.09 6.72 26.35
N LEU A 287 12.70 7.89 26.37
CA LEU A 287 13.14 8.63 25.18
C LEU A 287 14.63 8.38 24.96
N LEU A 288 14.97 7.60 23.94
CA LEU A 288 16.32 7.16 23.58
C LEU A 288 16.93 8.08 22.52
N LEU A 289 17.79 9.00 22.90
CA LEU A 289 18.40 10.00 22.02
C LEU A 289 19.92 10.11 22.22
N PRO A 290 20.70 10.46 21.20
CA PRO A 290 22.13 10.76 21.35
C PRO A 290 22.29 12.16 22.00
N LEU A 291 22.74 12.18 23.24
CA LEU A 291 22.89 13.43 24.00
C LEU A 291 24.28 14.08 23.87
N ASN A 292 25.20 13.42 23.16
CA ASN A 292 26.56 13.89 22.91
C ASN A 292 26.95 13.77 21.42
N GLY A 293 28.04 14.42 21.04
CA GLY A 293 28.57 14.40 19.68
C GLY A 293 27.75 15.26 18.69
N GLN A 294 27.99 15.02 17.39
CA GLN A 294 27.37 15.82 16.31
C GLN A 294 25.86 15.62 16.21
N ALA A 295 25.36 14.49 16.62
CA ALA A 295 23.92 14.19 16.55
C ALA A 295 23.10 14.84 17.67
N LYS A 296 23.75 15.40 18.69
CA LYS A 296 23.08 16.07 19.81
C LYS A 296 22.11 17.17 19.35
N VAL A 297 22.52 18.00 18.40
CA VAL A 297 21.70 19.13 17.93
C VAL A 297 20.38 18.64 17.31
N PHE A 298 20.40 17.49 16.66
CA PHE A 298 19.21 16.86 16.09
C PHE A 298 18.32 16.26 17.18
N ALA A 299 18.94 15.58 18.15
CA ALA A 299 18.26 15.03 19.32
C ALA A 299 17.56 16.13 20.15
N ASP A 300 18.26 17.25 20.40
CA ASP A 300 17.71 18.39 21.12
C ASP A 300 16.48 18.98 20.40
N ALA A 301 16.49 19.05 19.06
CA ALA A 301 15.33 19.53 18.29
C ALA A 301 14.14 18.59 18.41
N ILE A 302 14.36 17.27 18.28
CA ILE A 302 13.32 16.25 18.45
C ILE A 302 12.77 16.26 19.88
N GLN A 303 13.62 16.28 20.90
CA GLN A 303 13.20 16.34 22.30
C GLN A 303 12.31 17.55 22.58
N LYS A 304 12.70 18.74 22.12
CA LYS A 304 11.91 19.96 22.29
C LYS A 304 10.54 19.86 21.61
N GLY A 305 10.46 19.27 20.43
CA GLY A 305 9.19 19.03 19.74
C GLY A 305 8.29 18.05 20.50
N PHE A 306 8.88 16.98 20.99
CA PHE A 306 8.19 15.96 21.80
C PHE A 306 7.61 16.57 23.09
N GLU A 307 8.40 17.35 23.79
CA GLU A 307 7.99 18.06 25.02
C GLU A 307 6.93 19.13 24.74
N ALA A 308 7.05 19.87 23.63
CA ALA A 308 6.06 20.88 23.24
C ALA A 308 4.69 20.26 22.99
N ALA A 309 4.64 19.13 22.24
CA ALA A 309 3.40 18.42 21.98
C ALA A 309 2.82 17.81 23.26
N LYS A 310 3.64 17.23 24.13
CA LYS A 310 3.22 16.78 25.48
C LYS A 310 2.57 17.90 26.28
N ASN A 311 3.11 19.13 26.20
CA ASN A 311 2.61 20.30 26.90
C ASN A 311 1.40 20.98 26.22
N GLY A 312 0.77 20.32 25.24
CA GLY A 312 -0.46 20.76 24.63
C GLY A 312 -0.29 21.65 23.38
N VAL A 313 0.93 21.78 22.85
CA VAL A 313 1.10 22.40 21.52
C VAL A 313 0.61 21.43 20.47
N THR A 314 -0.52 21.74 19.84
CA THR A 314 -1.15 20.89 18.81
C THR A 314 -0.91 21.43 17.40
N PRO A 315 -0.81 20.57 16.36
CA PRO A 315 -0.94 21.02 14.99
C PRO A 315 -2.34 21.63 14.82
N SER A 316 -2.43 22.86 14.29
CA SER A 316 -3.74 23.41 13.93
C SER A 316 -4.34 22.56 12.83
N THR A 317 -5.60 22.18 12.96
CA THR A 317 -6.39 21.63 11.86
C THR A 317 -6.34 22.62 10.69
N PRO A 318 -6.16 22.17 9.43
CA PRO A 318 -6.25 23.07 8.28
C PRO A 318 -7.57 23.81 8.35
N VAL A 319 -7.50 25.13 8.43
CA VAL A 319 -8.68 25.98 8.28
C VAL A 319 -9.19 25.70 6.85
N GLN A 320 -10.36 25.06 6.73
CA GLN A 320 -11.09 25.09 5.49
C GLN A 320 -11.15 26.54 5.04
N GLN A 321 -10.64 26.81 3.84
CA GLN A 321 -10.68 28.16 3.26
C GLN A 321 -12.10 28.69 3.38
N GLN A 322 -12.31 29.59 4.34
CA GLN A 322 -13.43 30.51 4.24
C GLN A 322 -13.19 31.33 2.96
N GLN A 323 -14.04 31.14 2.00
CA GLN A 323 -14.20 32.04 0.88
C GLN A 323 -14.16 33.47 1.41
N PRO A 324 -13.39 34.40 0.82
CA PRO A 324 -13.40 35.79 1.27
C PRO A 324 -14.85 36.27 1.25
N ALA A 325 -15.35 36.66 2.41
CA ALA A 325 -16.63 37.32 2.51
C ALA A 325 -16.57 38.54 1.59
N SER A 326 -17.42 38.56 0.58
CA SER A 326 -17.64 39.72 -0.27
C SER A 326 -18.01 40.89 0.65
N VAL A 327 -17.17 41.89 0.67
CA VAL A 327 -17.44 43.16 1.30
C VAL A 327 -18.70 43.74 0.66
N PRO A 328 -19.75 44.10 1.38
CA PRO A 328 -20.89 44.79 0.79
C PRO A 328 -20.41 46.16 0.35
N GLU A 329 -20.40 46.41 -0.92
CA GLU A 329 -20.22 47.71 -1.54
C GLU A 329 -21.42 48.58 -1.11
N GLN A 330 -21.15 49.56 -0.25
CA GLN A 330 -22.11 50.58 0.19
C GLN A 330 -22.39 51.52 -1.00
N ALA A 331 -23.46 51.24 -1.74
CA ALA A 331 -23.99 52.16 -2.70
C ALA A 331 -24.68 53.30 -2.00
N ALA A 332 -24.16 54.47 -2.20
CA ALA A 332 -24.75 55.73 -1.76
C ALA A 332 -26.12 55.97 -2.42
N GLN A 333 -27.12 56.19 -1.56
CA GLN A 333 -28.44 56.70 -2.03
C GLN A 333 -28.37 58.23 -2.26
N PRO A 334 -29.04 58.75 -3.29
CA PRO A 334 -29.55 60.11 -3.28
C PRO A 334 -31.00 60.13 -2.77
N ALA A 335 -31.25 61.02 -1.86
CA ALA A 335 -32.57 61.33 -1.32
C ALA A 335 -33.45 62.03 -2.39
N SER A 336 -34.72 61.63 -2.45
CA SER A 336 -35.80 62.50 -2.91
C SER A 336 -37.10 62.15 -2.18
N THR A 337 -37.59 63.18 -1.55
CA THR A 337 -38.89 63.41 -0.95
C THR A 337 -40.03 63.27 -1.96
N ASP A 338 -41.15 62.69 -1.64
CA ASP A 338 -42.39 63.32 -1.22
C ASP A 338 -43.58 62.39 -1.07
N PRO A 339 -44.66 62.80 -0.40
CA PRO A 339 -45.57 61.98 0.35
C PRO A 339 -46.93 61.83 -0.35
N ASN A 340 -47.66 60.81 -0.07
CA ASN A 340 -49.08 60.91 0.32
C ASN A 340 -49.90 59.65 0.06
N ALA A 341 -50.81 59.40 0.99
CA ALA A 341 -52.16 58.86 0.91
C ALA A 341 -52.42 57.37 1.13
N ASN A 342 -52.88 57.14 2.34
CA ASN A 342 -54.19 56.64 2.73
C ASN A 342 -54.76 55.36 2.06
N GLY A 343 -55.20 54.48 2.96
CA GLY A 343 -56.42 53.71 2.73
C GLY A 343 -56.39 52.28 3.26
N ALA A 344 -56.67 52.12 4.53
CA ALA A 344 -57.63 51.27 5.21
C ALA A 344 -58.20 50.06 4.42
N VAL A 345 -58.22 48.86 5.02
CA VAL A 345 -59.30 48.28 5.78
C VAL A 345 -59.04 46.78 6.00
N SER A 346 -59.22 46.37 7.23
CA SER A 346 -59.26 45.03 7.77
C SER A 346 -60.21 44.06 7.04
N THR A 347 -59.82 42.78 7.05
CA THR A 347 -60.77 41.74 7.56
C THR A 347 -60.02 40.48 7.99
N SER A 348 -60.47 40.02 9.10
CA SER A 348 -60.17 38.90 9.99
C SER A 348 -60.05 37.53 9.38
N ALA A 349 -59.17 36.77 9.96
CA ALA A 349 -58.96 35.37 10.32
C ALA A 349 -60.02 34.29 9.96
N PRO A 350 -59.78 32.94 10.02
CA PRO A 350 -59.02 32.28 11.09
C PRO A 350 -58.09 31.08 10.69
N ASP A 351 -57.21 30.78 11.64
CA ASP A 351 -56.60 29.51 12.05
C ASP A 351 -56.38 28.36 11.05
N ALA A 352 -55.07 28.09 10.80
CA ALA A 352 -54.54 26.75 10.73
C ALA A 352 -53.08 26.79 11.22
N ALA A 353 -52.81 26.06 12.31
CA ALA A 353 -51.46 25.92 12.89
C ALA A 353 -50.47 25.27 11.90
N PRO A 354 -49.21 25.76 11.78
CA PRO A 354 -48.21 25.05 11.06
C PRO A 354 -47.59 23.95 11.93
N VAL A 355 -47.63 22.74 11.41
CA VAL A 355 -46.90 21.59 11.92
C VAL A 355 -45.40 21.91 11.80
N THR A 356 -44.73 22.07 12.91
CA THR A 356 -43.30 22.28 13.01
C THR A 356 -42.61 21.01 12.55
N ALA A 357 -42.07 21.01 11.35
CA ALA A 357 -41.12 20.01 10.90
C ALA A 357 -39.85 20.14 11.75
N ALA A 358 -39.52 19.11 12.51
CA ALA A 358 -38.32 19.02 13.29
C ALA A 358 -37.12 19.06 12.33
N GLN A 359 -36.35 20.11 12.41
CA GLN A 359 -35.04 20.25 11.78
C GLN A 359 -34.11 19.24 12.43
N PRO A 360 -33.39 18.39 11.67
CA PRO A 360 -32.39 17.51 12.25
C PRO A 360 -31.27 18.36 12.86
N SER A 361 -31.08 18.21 14.16
CA SER A 361 -30.02 18.81 14.91
C SER A 361 -28.68 18.38 14.30
N ALA A 362 -27.88 19.33 13.89
CA ALA A 362 -26.48 19.08 13.52
C ALA A 362 -25.77 18.39 14.70
N PRO A 363 -24.95 17.33 14.44
CA PRO A 363 -24.18 16.73 15.51
C PRO A 363 -23.24 17.77 16.08
N SER A 364 -23.40 18.05 17.37
CA SER A 364 -22.48 18.84 18.18
C SER A 364 -21.13 18.14 18.17
N THR A 365 -20.16 18.70 17.44
CA THR A 365 -18.74 18.31 17.58
C THR A 365 -18.26 18.76 18.95
N ALA A 366 -18.43 17.89 19.95
CA ALA A 366 -17.69 18.02 21.19
C ALA A 366 -16.19 17.98 20.87
N PRO A 367 -15.36 18.84 21.47
CA PRO A 367 -13.92 18.75 21.30
C PRO A 367 -13.47 17.37 21.77
N ILE A 368 -12.79 16.63 20.92
CA ILE A 368 -12.15 15.37 21.28
C ILE A 368 -11.08 15.71 22.31
N THR A 369 -11.37 15.41 23.56
CA THR A 369 -10.37 15.52 24.64
C THR A 369 -9.34 14.41 24.39
N PRO A 370 -8.05 14.72 24.21
CA PRO A 370 -7.03 13.68 24.05
C PRO A 370 -7.03 12.80 25.31
N PRO A 371 -6.92 11.46 25.17
CA PRO A 371 -6.86 10.60 26.32
C PRO A 371 -5.62 10.92 27.13
N GLN A 372 -5.78 11.13 28.41
CA GLN A 372 -4.91 11.13 29.61
C GLN A 372 -3.36 11.09 29.49
N ALA A 373 -2.76 11.46 28.36
CA ALA A 373 -1.30 11.44 28.17
C ALA A 373 -0.57 12.60 28.85
N ALA A 374 -1.26 13.66 29.29
CA ALA A 374 -0.66 14.83 29.93
C ALA A 374 0.18 14.48 31.18
N ASN A 375 -0.10 13.34 31.84
CA ASN A 375 0.61 12.86 33.02
C ASN A 375 1.72 11.83 32.71
N ALA A 376 2.06 11.59 31.44
CA ALA A 376 3.13 10.67 31.08
C ALA A 376 4.47 11.09 31.68
N GLN A 377 5.14 10.15 32.34
CA GLN A 377 6.50 10.33 32.83
C GLN A 377 7.48 10.06 31.70
N ILE A 378 8.31 11.06 31.34
CA ILE A 378 9.35 10.89 30.33
C ILE A 378 10.70 10.79 31.02
N LYS A 379 11.47 9.73 30.70
CA LYS A 379 12.86 9.58 31.10
C LYS A 379 13.74 9.50 29.85
N VAL A 380 14.74 10.36 29.77
CA VAL A 380 15.66 10.41 28.64
C VAL A 380 16.87 9.51 28.90
N TYR A 381 17.28 8.75 27.89
CA TYR A 381 18.42 7.85 27.92
C TYR A 381 19.40 8.21 26.79
N ASP A 382 20.69 8.29 27.14
CA ASP A 382 21.73 8.70 26.19
C ASP A 382 22.25 7.51 25.38
N THR A 383 21.87 7.46 24.10
CA THR A 383 22.33 6.42 23.17
C THR A 383 23.77 6.60 22.66
N SER A 384 24.44 7.71 23.01
CA SER A 384 25.84 7.95 22.68
C SER A 384 26.81 7.41 23.72
N SER A 385 26.31 7.08 24.92
CA SER A 385 27.15 6.66 26.07
C SER A 385 27.08 5.18 26.38
N GLN A 386 26.03 4.48 25.97
CA GLN A 386 25.80 3.07 26.30
C GLN A 386 25.26 2.26 25.11
N PRO A 387 25.52 0.94 25.04
CA PRO A 387 24.93 0.08 24.02
C PRO A 387 23.40 0.02 24.12
N LEU A 388 22.72 -0.04 22.98
CA LEU A 388 21.25 -0.06 22.92
C LEU A 388 20.61 -1.16 23.78
N ALA A 389 21.18 -2.37 23.78
CA ALA A 389 20.64 -3.49 24.56
C ALA A 389 20.63 -3.22 26.08
N ALA A 390 21.66 -2.53 26.59
CA ALA A 390 21.72 -2.14 27.99
C ALA A 390 20.66 -1.08 28.32
N LEU A 391 20.47 -0.10 27.43
CA LEU A 391 19.45 0.95 27.58
C LEU A 391 18.04 0.40 27.53
N LEU A 392 17.73 -0.55 26.65
CA LEU A 392 16.43 -1.23 26.61
C LEU A 392 16.16 -2.02 27.91
N THR A 393 17.18 -2.72 28.42
CA THR A 393 17.08 -3.45 29.70
C THR A 393 16.84 -2.47 30.86
N GLN A 394 17.56 -1.35 30.89
CA GLN A 394 17.39 -0.32 31.90
C GLN A 394 16.00 0.33 31.81
N ALA A 395 15.53 0.67 30.61
CA ALA A 395 14.18 1.22 30.40
C ALA A 395 13.10 0.24 30.91
N GLN A 396 13.28 -1.06 30.67
CA GLN A 396 12.36 -2.10 31.17
C GLN A 396 12.38 -2.20 32.69
N GLN A 397 13.56 -2.13 33.33
CA GLN A 397 13.69 -2.14 34.79
C GLN A 397 13.06 -0.89 35.43
N ASP A 398 13.16 0.26 34.78
CA ASP A 398 12.53 1.50 35.20
C ASP A 398 11.00 1.50 34.98
N GLY A 399 10.46 0.45 34.37
CA GLY A 399 9.04 0.22 34.13
C GLY A 399 8.49 1.04 32.95
N ALA A 400 9.33 1.32 31.95
CA ALA A 400 8.86 1.98 30.72
C ALA A 400 7.80 1.11 30.03
N THR A 401 6.70 1.75 29.62
CA THR A 401 5.59 1.12 28.88
C THR A 401 5.75 1.30 27.38
N LEU A 402 6.48 2.33 26.95
CA LEU A 402 6.81 2.64 25.58
C LEU A 402 8.23 3.24 25.48
N VAL A 403 8.96 2.86 24.46
CA VAL A 403 10.25 3.44 24.09
C VAL A 403 10.09 4.28 22.85
N VAL A 404 10.61 5.52 22.83
CA VAL A 404 10.66 6.40 21.67
C VAL A 404 12.13 6.63 21.30
N GLY A 405 12.52 6.32 20.10
CA GLY A 405 13.91 6.19 19.68
C GLY A 405 14.29 4.68 19.50
N PRO A 406 15.53 4.40 19.14
CA PRO A 406 16.66 5.30 18.94
C PRO A 406 16.55 6.11 17.63
N LEU A 407 17.40 7.16 17.52
CA LEU A 407 17.46 8.04 16.35
C LEU A 407 18.49 7.59 15.32
N LEU A 408 19.68 7.19 15.75
CA LEU A 408 20.77 6.85 14.84
C LEU A 408 20.52 5.53 14.12
N LYS A 409 20.82 5.47 12.83
CA LYS A 409 20.55 4.31 11.98
C LYS A 409 21.19 3.04 12.51
N GLU A 410 22.45 3.10 12.98
CA GLU A 410 23.15 1.96 13.54
C GLU A 410 22.41 1.32 14.74
N ASN A 411 21.85 2.16 15.61
CA ASN A 411 21.06 1.70 16.75
C ASN A 411 19.70 1.14 16.30
N VAL A 412 19.10 1.70 15.23
CA VAL A 412 17.84 1.18 14.67
C VAL A 412 18.06 -0.17 13.98
N ASP A 413 19.17 -0.37 13.30
CA ASP A 413 19.54 -1.67 12.71
C ASP A 413 19.76 -2.75 13.81
N GLN A 414 20.37 -2.38 14.94
CA GLN A 414 20.49 -3.24 16.13
C GLN A 414 19.10 -3.55 16.71
N LEU A 415 18.22 -2.53 16.85
CA LEU A 415 16.86 -2.70 17.32
C LEU A 415 16.05 -3.66 16.44
N ALA A 416 16.13 -3.54 15.13
CA ALA A 416 15.43 -4.39 14.16
C ALA A 416 15.84 -5.88 14.28
N SER A 417 16.99 -6.15 14.85
CA SER A 417 17.53 -7.50 15.11
C SER A 417 17.34 -7.96 16.56
N SER A 418 16.79 -7.11 17.44
CA SER A 418 16.57 -7.41 18.84
C SER A 418 15.29 -8.20 19.07
N THR A 419 15.23 -8.89 20.21
CA THR A 419 14.04 -9.63 20.69
C THR A 419 13.34 -8.89 21.83
N THR A 420 13.29 -7.55 21.77
CA THR A 420 12.67 -6.74 22.83
C THR A 420 11.18 -7.03 22.95
N THR A 421 10.69 -7.08 24.18
CA THR A 421 9.26 -7.16 24.49
C THR A 421 8.63 -5.80 24.72
N LEU A 422 9.44 -4.72 24.77
CA LEU A 422 8.96 -3.35 24.88
C LEU A 422 8.35 -2.88 23.57
N ASN A 423 7.28 -2.11 23.65
CA ASN A 423 6.80 -1.36 22.51
C ASN A 423 7.80 -0.24 22.17
N VAL A 424 8.23 -0.15 20.93
CA VAL A 424 9.26 0.81 20.49
C VAL A 424 8.80 1.57 19.24
N LEU A 425 8.76 2.88 19.35
CA LEU A 425 8.65 3.79 18.20
C LEU A 425 10.06 4.28 17.85
N ALA A 426 10.74 3.59 16.95
CA ALA A 426 12.04 4.00 16.45
C ALA A 426 11.94 5.31 15.64
N LEU A 427 12.88 6.25 15.84
CA LEU A 427 12.90 7.55 15.15
C LEU A 427 13.76 7.53 13.88
N ASN A 428 13.92 6.38 13.30
CA ASN A 428 14.52 6.12 12.00
C ASN A 428 14.04 4.75 11.51
N GLN A 429 14.44 4.38 10.29
CA GLN A 429 14.09 3.06 9.74
C GLN A 429 15.34 2.30 9.30
N PRO A 430 15.35 0.96 9.46
CA PRO A 430 16.42 0.12 8.93
C PRO A 430 16.34 0.06 7.40
N GLU A 431 17.40 -0.41 6.76
CA GLU A 431 17.44 -0.55 5.30
C GLU A 431 16.37 -1.54 4.79
N THR A 432 16.16 -2.61 5.55
CA THR A 432 15.10 -3.59 5.29
C THR A 432 14.28 -3.77 6.57
N PRO A 433 13.12 -3.12 6.69
CA PRO A 433 12.25 -3.28 7.85
C PRO A 433 11.81 -4.74 7.99
N LYS A 434 11.99 -5.29 9.18
CA LYS A 434 11.45 -6.61 9.55
C LYS A 434 10.12 -6.40 10.26
N ASP A 435 9.18 -7.31 10.02
CA ASP A 435 7.93 -7.30 10.77
C ASP A 435 8.17 -7.81 12.20
N ASN A 436 8.31 -6.85 13.12
CA ASN A 436 8.45 -7.12 14.55
C ASN A 436 7.18 -6.61 15.24
N PRO A 437 6.47 -7.46 16.01
CA PRO A 437 5.17 -7.11 16.59
C PRO A 437 5.21 -5.89 17.54
N ASN A 438 6.38 -5.57 18.09
CA ASN A 438 6.52 -4.52 19.10
C ASN A 438 7.24 -3.26 18.57
N ILE A 439 7.62 -3.20 17.30
CA ILE A 439 8.39 -2.06 16.76
C ILE A 439 7.63 -1.38 15.64
N CYS A 440 7.54 -0.06 15.72
CA CYS A 440 7.16 0.83 14.62
C CYS A 440 8.34 1.72 14.24
N TYR A 441 8.46 2.08 12.97
CA TYR A 441 9.56 2.89 12.46
C TYR A 441 9.01 4.20 11.91
N PHE A 442 9.46 5.33 12.45
CA PHE A 442 9.10 6.66 12.02
C PHE A 442 10.34 7.44 11.60
N ALA A 443 10.41 7.88 10.35
CA ALA A 443 11.55 8.62 9.80
C ALA A 443 11.08 9.77 8.89
N LEU A 444 11.91 10.81 8.79
CA LEU A 444 11.79 11.80 7.72
C LEU A 444 12.54 11.28 6.48
N SER A 445 12.05 10.18 5.94
CA SER A 445 12.72 9.43 4.86
C SER A 445 12.57 10.13 3.52
N PRO A 446 13.66 10.38 2.78
CA PRO A 446 13.60 10.87 1.40
C PRO A 446 12.95 9.87 0.44
N GLU A 447 13.04 8.59 0.76
CA GLU A 447 12.41 7.51 0.00
C GLU A 447 10.88 7.56 0.13
N ASP A 448 10.38 7.94 1.32
CA ASP A 448 8.95 8.14 1.57
C ASP A 448 8.42 9.35 0.79
N GLU A 449 9.17 10.45 0.81
CA GLU A 449 8.86 11.64 0.00
C GLU A 449 8.86 11.33 -1.51
N ALA A 450 9.79 10.51 -1.98
CA ALA A 450 9.84 10.08 -3.38
C ALA A 450 8.62 9.21 -3.77
N ARG A 451 8.15 8.33 -2.88
CA ARG A 451 6.91 7.58 -3.09
C ARG A 451 5.69 8.50 -3.16
N ASP A 452 5.64 9.49 -2.26
CA ASP A 452 4.57 10.50 -2.28
C ASP A 452 4.58 11.31 -3.57
N ALA A 453 5.76 11.71 -4.05
CA ALA A 453 5.94 12.40 -5.33
C ALA A 453 5.47 11.54 -6.52
N ALA A 454 5.77 10.24 -6.53
CA ALA A 454 5.30 9.34 -7.57
C ALA A 454 3.76 9.28 -7.63
N ARG A 455 3.09 9.18 -6.48
CA ARG A 455 1.62 9.21 -6.40
C ARG A 455 1.06 10.54 -6.89
N HIS A 456 1.58 11.66 -6.42
CA HIS A 456 1.12 13.00 -6.80
C HIS A 456 1.26 13.25 -8.31
N ILE A 457 2.41 12.91 -8.90
CA ILE A 457 2.66 13.04 -10.34
C ILE A 457 1.70 12.15 -11.15
N TRP A 458 1.44 10.93 -10.65
CA TRP A 458 0.49 10.01 -11.26
C TRP A 458 -0.96 10.54 -11.21
N GLU A 459 -1.39 11.09 -10.08
CA GLU A 459 -2.71 11.70 -9.89
C GLU A 459 -2.91 12.88 -10.85
N GLN A 460 -1.85 13.62 -11.18
CA GLN A 460 -1.86 14.69 -12.19
C GLN A 460 -1.78 14.17 -13.64
N GLN A 461 -2.03 12.87 -13.85
CA GLN A 461 -2.10 12.22 -15.17
C GLN A 461 -0.78 12.30 -15.97
N LYS A 462 0.35 12.50 -15.34
CA LYS A 462 1.66 12.41 -15.97
C LYS A 462 2.10 10.96 -16.06
N ARG A 463 2.80 10.61 -17.16
CA ARG A 463 3.14 9.20 -17.45
C ARG A 463 4.58 8.98 -17.91
N GLN A 464 5.34 10.05 -18.18
CA GLN A 464 6.70 10.02 -18.70
C GLN A 464 7.67 10.81 -17.79
N PRO A 465 7.90 10.34 -16.53
CA PRO A 465 8.70 11.09 -15.58
C PRO A 465 10.20 10.95 -15.85
N LEU A 466 10.91 12.07 -15.70
CA LEU A 466 12.36 12.15 -15.59
C LEU A 466 12.74 12.58 -14.17
N LEU A 467 13.62 11.83 -13.51
CA LEU A 467 14.15 12.17 -12.20
C LEU A 467 15.52 12.85 -12.35
N LEU A 468 15.66 14.04 -11.78
CA LEU A 468 16.95 14.72 -11.60
C LEU A 468 17.37 14.55 -10.15
N ILE A 469 18.34 13.67 -9.90
CA ILE A 469 18.73 13.20 -8.57
C ILE A 469 20.21 13.42 -8.31
N PRO A 470 20.65 13.65 -7.06
CA PRO A 470 22.07 13.69 -6.73
C PRO A 470 22.74 12.36 -7.07
N ARG A 471 23.99 12.42 -7.55
CA ARG A 471 24.79 11.22 -7.76
C ARG A 471 25.11 10.52 -6.44
N GLY A 472 25.19 9.17 -6.47
CA GLY A 472 25.58 8.32 -5.36
C GLY A 472 24.41 7.73 -4.59
N ALA A 473 24.70 6.99 -3.53
CA ALA A 473 23.77 6.11 -2.81
C ALA A 473 22.46 6.79 -2.35
N PHE A 474 22.50 8.08 -2.01
CA PHE A 474 21.30 8.84 -1.66
C PHE A 474 20.33 8.97 -2.84
N GLY A 475 20.83 9.40 -4.00
CA GLY A 475 20.01 9.53 -5.21
C GLY A 475 19.49 8.19 -5.68
N ASP A 476 20.32 7.14 -5.62
CA ASP A 476 19.95 5.78 -6.02
C ASP A 476 18.76 5.24 -5.18
N ARG A 477 18.77 5.47 -3.86
CA ARG A 477 17.65 5.08 -2.98
C ARG A 477 16.38 5.83 -3.31
N VAL A 478 16.46 7.14 -3.54
CA VAL A 478 15.33 7.98 -3.93
C VAL A 478 14.74 7.51 -5.27
N ALA A 479 15.58 7.29 -6.28
CA ALA A 479 15.16 6.80 -7.59
C ALA A 479 14.48 5.43 -7.49
N LYS A 480 15.06 4.52 -6.73
CA LYS A 480 14.49 3.18 -6.50
C LYS A 480 13.12 3.26 -5.84
N ALA A 481 12.97 4.09 -4.81
CA ALA A 481 11.70 4.25 -4.09
C ALA A 481 10.60 4.85 -4.99
N PHE A 482 10.94 5.88 -5.77
CA PHE A 482 10.02 6.46 -6.75
C PHE A 482 9.59 5.43 -7.79
N ASN A 483 10.55 4.72 -8.41
CA ASN A 483 10.26 3.75 -9.46
C ASN A 483 9.42 2.57 -8.94
N GLN A 484 9.68 2.07 -7.73
CA GLN A 484 8.88 1.01 -7.12
C GLN A 484 7.42 1.42 -6.94
N GLU A 485 7.19 2.64 -6.47
CA GLU A 485 5.84 3.16 -6.29
C GLU A 485 5.17 3.42 -7.65
N TRP A 486 5.91 3.98 -8.61
CA TRP A 486 5.45 4.21 -9.97
C TRP A 486 4.94 2.94 -10.65
N GLN A 487 5.68 1.83 -10.49
CA GLN A 487 5.27 0.52 -11.01
C GLN A 487 4.01 -0.04 -10.34
N LYS A 488 3.86 0.14 -9.02
CA LYS A 488 2.64 -0.25 -8.29
C LYS A 488 1.40 0.49 -8.83
N LEU A 489 1.57 1.73 -9.26
CA LEU A 489 0.50 2.54 -9.87
C LEU A 489 0.20 2.13 -11.33
N GLY A 490 0.95 1.18 -11.90
CA GLY A 490 0.81 0.75 -13.28
C GLY A 490 1.67 1.55 -14.27
N GLY A 491 2.61 2.35 -13.77
CA GLY A 491 3.52 3.15 -14.58
C GLY A 491 4.59 2.28 -15.26
N GLN A 492 5.06 2.77 -16.39
CA GLN A 492 6.12 2.12 -17.19
C GLN A 492 7.51 2.67 -16.80
N THR A 493 8.37 2.86 -17.78
CA THR A 493 9.75 3.28 -17.60
C THR A 493 9.85 4.65 -16.95
N VAL A 494 10.66 4.76 -15.89
CA VAL A 494 11.10 6.02 -15.28
C VAL A 494 12.52 6.29 -15.72
N LEU A 495 12.76 7.51 -16.21
CA LEU A 495 14.09 7.96 -16.59
C LEU A 495 14.78 8.67 -15.42
N GLN A 496 16.10 8.54 -15.32
CA GLN A 496 16.89 9.27 -14.32
C GLN A 496 18.12 9.91 -14.94
N GLN A 497 18.49 11.06 -14.38
CA GLN A 497 19.75 11.76 -14.69
C GLN A 497 20.39 12.23 -13.38
N GLY A 498 21.66 11.88 -13.19
CA GLY A 498 22.44 12.30 -12.02
C GLY A 498 22.85 13.77 -12.13
N ILE A 499 22.52 14.57 -11.13
CA ILE A 499 23.00 15.95 -11.00
C ILE A 499 24.22 16.00 -10.09
N GLY A 500 25.13 16.90 -10.40
CA GLY A 500 26.34 17.15 -9.62
C GLY A 500 26.18 18.26 -8.60
N SER A 501 27.32 18.70 -8.06
CA SER A 501 27.40 19.88 -7.18
C SER A 501 26.98 21.17 -7.91
N ALA A 502 26.71 22.23 -7.16
CA ALA A 502 26.41 23.56 -7.73
C ALA A 502 27.53 24.09 -8.64
N SER A 503 28.79 23.72 -8.38
CA SER A 503 29.91 24.05 -9.25
C SER A 503 29.89 23.31 -10.58
N GLU A 504 29.58 22.01 -10.57
CA GLU A 504 29.42 21.20 -11.79
C GLU A 504 28.19 21.67 -12.60
N LEU A 505 27.07 22.02 -11.93
CA LEU A 505 25.92 22.59 -12.61
C LEU A 505 26.23 23.90 -13.33
N ARG A 506 27.04 24.80 -12.74
CA ARG A 506 27.49 26.01 -13.41
C ARG A 506 28.33 25.71 -14.65
N GLN A 507 29.17 24.68 -14.60
CA GLN A 507 29.93 24.24 -15.77
C GLN A 507 29.02 23.66 -16.86
N MET A 508 27.96 22.92 -16.47
CA MET A 508 26.97 22.36 -17.41
C MET A 508 26.20 23.44 -18.16
N VAL A 509 25.93 24.60 -17.57
CA VAL A 509 25.30 25.72 -18.28
C VAL A 509 26.09 26.09 -19.55
N ASN A 510 27.44 26.08 -19.47
CA ASN A 510 28.32 26.42 -20.56
C ASN A 510 28.50 25.27 -21.59
N SER A 511 28.10 24.05 -21.25
CA SER A 511 28.27 22.85 -22.09
C SER A 511 27.00 22.26 -22.66
N GLY A 512 25.91 23.03 -22.69
CA GLY A 512 24.63 22.61 -23.31
C GLY A 512 23.51 22.24 -22.36
N GLY A 513 23.69 22.41 -21.04
CA GLY A 513 22.64 22.29 -20.04
C GLY A 513 22.14 20.86 -19.78
N ILE A 514 20.97 20.78 -19.13
CA ILE A 514 20.26 19.51 -18.84
C ILE A 514 19.54 19.04 -20.08
N ARG A 515 19.63 17.74 -20.37
CA ARG A 515 18.89 17.11 -21.49
C ARG A 515 17.59 16.52 -20.98
N MET A 516 16.51 16.59 -21.76
CA MET A 516 15.23 15.94 -21.48
C MET A 516 15.29 14.44 -21.86
N SER A 517 16.34 13.76 -21.39
CA SER A 517 16.60 12.33 -21.58
C SER A 517 17.36 11.78 -20.37
N GLY A 518 17.31 10.48 -20.17
CA GLY A 518 17.99 9.86 -19.04
C GLY A 518 18.18 8.36 -19.25
N THR A 519 18.81 7.71 -18.27
CA THR A 519 18.91 6.25 -18.24
C THR A 519 17.66 5.66 -17.56
N PRO A 520 17.09 4.57 -18.09
CA PRO A 520 15.98 3.86 -17.41
C PRO A 520 16.43 3.37 -16.03
N ILE A 521 15.55 3.50 -15.03
CA ILE A 521 15.77 2.92 -13.71
C ILE A 521 15.47 1.42 -13.81
N SER A 522 16.52 0.58 -13.68
CA SER A 522 16.37 -0.88 -13.67
C SER A 522 15.94 -1.37 -12.29
N THR A 523 14.94 -2.24 -12.25
CA THR A 523 14.54 -2.99 -11.05
C THR A 523 15.24 -4.34 -10.95
N ALA A 524 15.92 -4.79 -12.03
CA ALA A 524 16.72 -6.00 -12.01
C ALA A 524 17.94 -5.82 -11.08
N PRO A 525 18.32 -6.84 -10.31
CA PRO A 525 19.61 -6.82 -9.62
C PRO A 525 20.71 -6.54 -10.64
N ALA A 526 21.64 -5.67 -10.29
CA ALA A 526 22.80 -5.42 -11.15
C ALA A 526 23.45 -6.78 -11.52
N PRO A 527 23.75 -7.02 -12.80
CA PRO A 527 24.40 -8.26 -13.21
C PRO A 527 25.69 -8.41 -12.40
N GLN A 528 25.75 -9.47 -11.60
CA GLN A 528 26.94 -9.76 -10.80
C GLN A 528 27.98 -10.43 -11.70
N ALA A 529 29.26 -10.11 -11.47
CA ALA A 529 30.35 -10.84 -12.08
C ALA A 529 30.23 -12.33 -11.75
N VAL A 530 30.20 -13.18 -12.76
CA VAL A 530 30.08 -14.63 -12.60
C VAL A 530 31.49 -15.24 -12.66
N THR A 531 31.89 -15.92 -11.57
CA THR A 531 33.15 -16.66 -11.54
C THR A 531 32.86 -18.12 -11.90
N ILE A 532 33.36 -18.55 -13.07
CA ILE A 532 33.27 -19.94 -13.51
C ILE A 532 34.72 -20.47 -13.58
N ALA A 533 35.00 -21.53 -12.86
CA ALA A 533 36.31 -22.23 -12.84
C ALA A 533 37.51 -21.29 -12.56
N GLY A 534 37.33 -20.31 -11.65
CA GLY A 534 38.42 -19.38 -11.29
C GLY A 534 38.60 -18.19 -12.24
N LEU A 535 37.86 -18.12 -13.33
CA LEU A 535 37.85 -16.98 -14.25
C LEU A 535 36.66 -16.08 -13.92
N THR A 536 36.91 -14.87 -13.43
CA THR A 536 35.89 -13.87 -13.19
C THR A 536 35.54 -13.15 -14.48
N ILE A 537 34.36 -13.39 -15.03
CA ILE A 537 33.82 -12.65 -16.16
C ILE A 537 33.19 -11.38 -15.59
N PRO A 538 33.74 -10.17 -15.89
CA PRO A 538 33.10 -8.92 -15.47
C PRO A 538 31.67 -8.85 -16.01
N ALA A 539 30.79 -8.31 -15.21
CA ALA A 539 29.43 -7.96 -15.70
C ALA A 539 29.60 -7.06 -16.95
N PRO A 540 28.78 -7.27 -17.99
CA PRO A 540 28.80 -6.36 -19.14
C PRO A 540 28.51 -4.93 -18.64
N PRO A 541 29.21 -3.91 -19.19
CA PRO A 541 28.94 -2.53 -18.84
C PRO A 541 27.47 -2.25 -19.10
N SER A 542 26.77 -1.68 -18.11
CA SER A 542 25.35 -1.30 -18.19
C SER A 542 25.18 -0.02 -19.03
N ASP A 543 25.84 0.07 -20.18
CA ASP A 543 25.60 1.08 -21.19
C ASP A 543 24.31 0.74 -21.94
N THR A 544 23.18 0.80 -21.24
CA THR A 544 21.91 0.93 -21.94
C THR A 544 21.91 2.29 -22.62
N PRO A 545 21.83 2.35 -23.97
CA PRO A 545 21.81 3.61 -24.68
C PRO A 545 20.63 4.42 -24.15
N ALA A 546 20.85 5.72 -23.92
CA ALA A 546 19.80 6.65 -23.57
C ALA A 546 18.70 6.53 -24.62
N THR A 547 17.64 5.83 -24.30
CA THR A 547 16.49 5.73 -25.19
C THR A 547 15.83 7.10 -25.22
N SER A 548 15.92 7.77 -26.36
CA SER A 548 15.05 8.88 -26.73
C SER A 548 13.64 8.30 -26.96
N GLY A 549 13.01 7.84 -25.91
CA GLY A 549 11.66 7.35 -25.94
C GLY A 549 10.71 8.41 -25.40
N GLY A 550 9.75 8.84 -26.18
CA GLY A 550 8.64 9.67 -25.77
C GLY A 550 9.01 11.05 -25.16
N SER A 551 8.25 12.07 -25.39
CA SER A 551 8.47 13.38 -24.75
C SER A 551 8.27 13.27 -23.24
N VAL A 552 9.30 13.59 -22.45
CA VAL A 552 9.19 13.75 -20.99
C VAL A 552 8.05 14.74 -20.67
N ASP A 553 7.07 14.31 -19.88
CA ASP A 553 5.90 15.11 -19.50
C ASP A 553 5.98 15.67 -18.07
N SER A 554 6.94 15.19 -17.29
CA SER A 554 7.14 15.57 -15.90
C SER A 554 8.61 15.40 -15.47
N VAL A 555 9.09 16.31 -14.62
CA VAL A 555 10.45 16.27 -14.08
C VAL A 555 10.37 16.36 -12.55
N TYR A 556 10.88 15.35 -11.84
CA TYR A 556 11.02 15.38 -10.39
C TYR A 556 12.46 15.70 -10.00
N ILE A 557 12.66 16.78 -9.25
CA ILE A 557 13.96 17.36 -8.96
C ILE A 557 14.29 17.19 -7.47
N VAL A 558 15.36 16.47 -7.16
CA VAL A 558 15.87 16.29 -5.79
C VAL A 558 17.15 17.11 -5.65
N ALA A 559 17.01 18.38 -5.32
CA ALA A 559 18.09 19.36 -5.28
C ALA A 559 17.95 20.31 -4.11
N THR A 560 19.03 20.99 -3.73
CA THR A 560 18.98 22.11 -2.81
C THR A 560 18.45 23.37 -3.51
N GLN A 561 18.02 24.38 -2.74
CA GLN A 561 17.56 25.65 -3.31
C GLN A 561 18.59 26.26 -4.28
N SER A 562 19.88 26.29 -3.89
CA SER A 562 20.97 26.84 -4.72
C SER A 562 21.26 26.02 -5.99
N GLN A 563 20.94 24.74 -6.01
CA GLN A 563 21.00 23.92 -7.22
C GLN A 563 19.77 24.15 -8.10
N LEU A 564 18.58 24.32 -7.49
CA LEU A 564 17.35 24.54 -8.21
C LEU A 564 17.36 25.82 -9.05
N THR A 565 17.95 26.92 -8.54
CA THR A 565 18.16 28.17 -9.31
C THR A 565 19.00 27.98 -10.57
N LEU A 566 19.85 26.95 -10.61
CA LEU A 566 20.61 26.60 -11.82
C LEU A 566 19.85 25.65 -12.72
N ILE A 567 19.14 24.66 -12.13
CA ILE A 567 18.49 23.57 -12.84
C ILE A 567 17.27 24.07 -13.62
N LYS A 568 16.38 24.89 -12.98
CA LYS A 568 15.14 25.30 -13.61
C LYS A 568 15.35 26.07 -14.90
N PRO A 569 16.23 27.09 -14.98
CA PRO A 569 16.53 27.78 -16.24
C PRO A 569 17.10 26.83 -17.32
N MET A 570 17.90 25.83 -16.95
CA MET A 570 18.40 24.85 -17.90
C MET A 570 17.27 23.97 -18.48
N ILE A 571 16.28 23.59 -17.67
CA ILE A 571 15.08 22.87 -18.15
C ILE A 571 14.28 23.78 -19.08
N ASP A 572 14.08 25.02 -18.69
CA ASP A 572 13.32 26.00 -19.49
C ASP A 572 13.99 26.27 -20.86
N MET A 573 15.34 26.27 -20.92
CA MET A 573 16.10 26.38 -22.18
C MET A 573 16.06 25.09 -23.02
N ALA A 574 16.03 23.92 -22.37
CA ALA A 574 16.01 22.63 -23.07
C ALA A 574 14.64 22.27 -23.64
N THR A 575 13.59 23.00 -23.29
CA THR A 575 12.21 22.76 -23.68
C THR A 575 11.60 23.95 -24.39
N ASN A 576 10.69 23.67 -25.32
CA ASN A 576 9.92 24.74 -25.98
C ASN A 576 8.55 24.91 -25.30
N SER A 577 7.88 26.03 -25.54
CA SER A 577 6.61 26.37 -24.90
C SER A 577 5.47 25.38 -25.15
N ARG A 578 5.55 24.55 -26.21
CA ARG A 578 4.54 23.53 -26.52
C ARG A 578 4.78 22.18 -25.85
N SER A 579 5.99 21.90 -25.40
CA SER A 579 6.39 20.62 -24.78
C SER A 579 7.04 20.81 -23.41
N LYS A 580 6.64 21.86 -22.66
CA LYS A 580 7.17 22.11 -21.33
C LYS A 580 6.66 21.06 -20.35
N PRO A 581 7.56 20.25 -19.72
CA PRO A 581 7.17 19.29 -18.71
C PRO A 581 6.69 19.99 -17.44
N ALA A 582 5.78 19.37 -16.71
CA ALA A 582 5.45 19.79 -15.35
C ALA A 582 6.66 19.55 -14.44
N MET A 583 6.98 20.51 -13.58
CA MET A 583 8.14 20.43 -12.69
C MET A 583 7.73 20.25 -11.25
N TYR A 584 8.37 19.29 -10.61
CA TYR A 584 8.15 18.92 -9.22
C TYR A 584 9.49 18.89 -8.49
N ALA A 585 9.51 19.31 -7.23
CA ALA A 585 10.74 19.31 -6.44
C ALA A 585 10.50 18.71 -5.04
N SER A 586 11.54 18.13 -4.47
CA SER A 586 11.53 17.65 -3.09
C SER A 586 11.62 18.81 -2.08
N SER A 587 11.29 18.54 -0.84
CA SER A 587 11.40 19.47 0.30
C SER A 587 12.80 20.08 0.49
N ARG A 588 13.84 19.41 -0.03
CA ARG A 588 15.23 19.92 0.00
C ARG A 588 15.43 21.24 -0.73
N SER A 589 14.57 21.53 -1.70
CA SER A 589 14.63 22.77 -2.50
C SER A 589 13.92 23.95 -1.86
N TYR A 590 13.12 23.70 -0.82
CA TYR A 590 12.30 24.74 -0.19
C TYR A 590 12.93 25.30 1.07
N GLN A 591 12.95 26.62 1.16
CA GLN A 591 13.25 27.39 2.37
C GLN A 591 12.16 28.45 2.54
N ALA A 592 11.45 28.45 3.64
CA ALA A 592 10.31 29.32 3.90
C ALA A 592 10.66 30.83 3.84
N GLY A 593 11.94 31.19 4.01
CA GLY A 593 12.47 32.55 3.90
C GLY A 593 12.96 32.95 2.51
N ALA A 594 12.73 32.16 1.47
CA ALA A 594 13.14 32.51 0.10
C ALA A 594 12.54 33.84 -0.35
N GLY A 595 13.38 34.73 -0.90
CA GLY A 595 12.98 36.04 -1.35
C GLY A 595 11.98 36.04 -2.52
N PRO A 596 11.35 37.19 -2.82
CA PRO A 596 10.37 37.30 -3.91
C PRO A 596 10.96 36.95 -5.26
N ASP A 597 12.20 37.34 -5.54
CA ASP A 597 12.89 37.04 -6.82
C ASP A 597 13.00 35.54 -7.07
N PHE A 598 13.42 34.78 -6.04
CA PHE A 598 13.46 33.31 -6.15
C PHE A 598 12.06 32.72 -6.45
N ARG A 599 11.03 33.21 -5.75
CA ARG A 599 9.67 32.69 -5.95
C ARG A 599 9.14 32.99 -7.35
N LEU A 600 9.48 34.15 -7.92
CA LEU A 600 9.14 34.50 -9.30
C LEU A 600 9.91 33.65 -10.31
N GLU A 601 11.19 33.41 -10.05
CA GLU A 601 12.01 32.53 -10.91
C GLU A 601 11.49 31.09 -10.90
N MET A 602 10.94 30.61 -9.79
CA MET A 602 10.37 29.25 -9.64
C MET A 602 8.91 29.15 -10.09
N GLU A 603 8.35 30.15 -10.78
CA GLU A 603 6.97 30.14 -11.27
C GLU A 603 6.56 28.80 -11.90
N GLY A 604 5.44 28.25 -11.46
CA GLY A 604 4.85 27.00 -11.95
C GLY A 604 5.46 25.72 -11.37
N LEU A 605 6.58 25.78 -10.65
CA LEU A 605 7.18 24.63 -9.97
C LEU A 605 6.31 24.21 -8.78
N GLN A 606 5.99 22.93 -8.68
CA GLN A 606 5.36 22.33 -7.52
C GLN A 606 6.42 21.69 -6.61
N PHE A 607 6.19 21.70 -5.32
CA PHE A 607 7.07 21.03 -4.34
C PHE A 607 6.28 20.50 -3.16
N SER A 608 6.79 19.46 -2.51
CA SER A 608 6.25 18.95 -1.25
C SER A 608 7.09 19.44 -0.06
N ASP A 609 6.45 19.71 1.07
CA ASP A 609 7.10 19.86 2.37
C ASP A 609 6.14 19.45 3.49
N ILE A 610 6.63 19.44 4.72
CA ILE A 610 5.82 19.12 5.89
C ILE A 610 4.73 20.18 6.13
N PRO A 611 3.54 19.83 6.68
CA PRO A 611 2.45 20.78 6.94
C PRO A 611 2.87 22.00 7.73
N LEU A 612 3.76 21.85 8.72
CA LEU A 612 4.27 22.97 9.50
C LEU A 612 4.97 24.02 8.63
N LEU A 613 5.85 23.61 7.71
CA LEU A 613 6.54 24.51 6.78
C LEU A 613 5.65 24.97 5.62
N ALA A 614 4.61 24.21 5.30
CA ALA A 614 3.58 24.60 4.35
C ALA A 614 2.60 25.65 4.88
N GLY A 615 2.76 26.07 6.15
CA GLY A 615 1.96 27.15 6.74
C GLY A 615 0.68 26.69 7.43
N ALA A 616 0.52 25.39 7.74
CA ALA A 616 -0.65 24.87 8.46
C ALA A 616 -0.85 25.52 9.83
N ASN A 617 0.26 25.94 10.48
CA ASN A 617 0.22 26.70 11.73
C ASN A 617 1.29 27.81 11.70
N PRO A 618 0.95 29.03 11.25
CA PRO A 618 1.92 30.14 11.12
C PRO A 618 2.54 30.56 12.45
N GLN A 619 1.79 30.51 13.54
CA GLN A 619 2.30 30.88 14.87
C GLN A 619 3.35 29.89 15.36
N LEU A 620 3.05 28.61 15.25
CA LEU A 620 3.99 27.53 15.59
C LEU A 620 5.24 27.58 14.70
N LEU A 621 5.08 27.83 13.39
CA LEU A 621 6.19 28.00 12.47
C LEU A 621 7.08 29.17 12.87
N GLN A 622 6.51 30.33 13.21
CA GLN A 622 7.27 31.49 13.66
C GLN A 622 8.04 31.19 14.95
N GLN A 623 7.38 30.54 15.91
CA GLN A 623 8.01 30.16 17.18
C GLN A 623 9.18 29.20 16.96
N ALA A 624 8.96 28.12 16.19
CA ALA A 624 9.98 27.12 15.87
C ALA A 624 11.13 27.73 15.06
N SER A 625 10.84 28.56 14.05
CA SER A 625 11.87 29.25 13.25
C SER A 625 12.75 30.16 14.10
N SER A 626 12.14 30.92 15.01
CA SER A 626 12.89 31.79 15.95
C SER A 626 13.76 30.94 16.89
N GLN A 627 13.24 29.86 17.43
CA GLN A 627 13.96 28.95 18.34
C GLN A 627 15.18 28.31 17.69
N PHE A 628 15.11 27.97 16.43
CA PHE A 628 16.17 27.32 15.67
C PHE A 628 16.91 28.26 14.70
N ARG A 629 16.79 29.59 14.89
CA ARG A 629 17.50 30.63 14.10
C ARG A 629 17.29 30.43 12.57
N ASN A 630 16.08 30.11 12.17
CA ASN A 630 15.70 29.79 10.78
C ASN A 630 16.43 28.62 10.16
N ASP A 631 16.96 27.67 10.97
CA ASP A 631 17.41 26.38 10.48
C ASP A 631 16.18 25.48 10.27
N TYR A 632 15.68 25.45 9.04
CA TYR A 632 14.49 24.66 8.68
C TYR A 632 14.71 23.15 8.75
N SER A 633 15.96 22.68 8.75
CA SER A 633 16.28 21.27 9.00
C SER A 633 15.96 20.92 10.46
N LEU A 634 16.31 21.78 11.39
CA LEU A 634 15.97 21.60 12.81
C LEU A 634 14.47 21.80 13.07
N VAL A 635 13.80 22.71 12.34
CA VAL A 635 12.33 22.85 12.39
C VAL A 635 11.63 21.56 11.94
N ARG A 636 12.12 20.88 10.91
CA ARG A 636 11.58 19.57 10.50
C ARG A 636 11.77 18.49 11.57
N LEU A 637 12.90 18.49 12.27
CA LEU A 637 13.16 17.57 13.38
C LEU A 637 12.32 17.90 14.62
N TYR A 638 12.08 19.17 14.89
CA TYR A 638 11.13 19.59 15.91
C TYR A 638 9.72 19.09 15.61
N ALA A 639 9.26 19.25 14.37
CA ALA A 639 7.98 18.70 13.92
C ALA A 639 7.94 17.17 14.04
N MET A 640 9.05 16.48 13.72
CA MET A 640 9.18 15.05 13.94
C MET A 640 9.01 14.67 15.42
N GLY A 641 9.57 15.45 16.33
CA GLY A 641 9.40 15.25 17.75
C GLY A 641 7.95 15.38 18.21
N MET A 642 7.24 16.39 17.69
CA MET A 642 5.79 16.57 17.96
C MET A 642 4.98 15.36 17.47
N ASP A 643 5.26 14.87 16.26
CA ASP A 643 4.55 13.72 15.72
C ASP A 643 4.96 12.41 16.42
N ALA A 644 6.18 12.32 16.92
CA ALA A 644 6.60 11.19 17.76
C ALA A 644 5.78 11.09 19.05
N TRP A 645 5.43 12.24 19.68
CA TRP A 645 4.49 12.25 20.79
C TRP A 645 3.09 11.79 20.38
N THR A 646 2.57 12.32 19.27
CA THR A 646 1.26 11.93 18.73
C THR A 646 1.22 10.44 18.42
N LEU A 647 2.24 9.91 17.73
CA LEU A 647 2.37 8.49 17.41
C LEU A 647 2.53 7.62 18.66
N SER A 648 3.17 8.13 19.71
CA SER A 648 3.27 7.42 20.99
C SER A 648 1.89 7.17 21.60
N ASN A 649 0.99 8.14 21.53
CA ASN A 649 -0.38 8.03 22.02
C ASN A 649 -1.28 7.15 21.14
N HIS A 650 -0.90 6.97 19.88
CA HIS A 650 -1.60 6.15 18.89
C HIS A 650 -0.77 4.93 18.44
N PHE A 651 0.19 4.49 19.27
CA PHE A 651 1.10 3.40 18.90
C PHE A 651 0.34 2.10 18.62
N ALA A 652 -0.64 1.78 19.44
CA ALA A 652 -1.42 0.56 19.28
C ALA A 652 -2.30 0.61 18.03
N GLU A 653 -2.92 1.77 17.76
CA GLU A 653 -3.74 2.00 16.58
C GLU A 653 -2.91 1.87 15.31
N MET A 654 -1.75 2.53 15.26
CA MET A 654 -0.81 2.41 14.14
C MET A 654 -0.38 0.97 13.89
N ARG A 655 -0.20 0.19 14.96
CA ARG A 655 0.26 -1.19 14.87
C ARG A 655 -0.85 -2.18 14.52
N GLN A 656 -2.05 -1.99 15.08
CA GLN A 656 -3.12 -2.99 15.07
C GLN A 656 -4.26 -2.66 14.10
N LEU A 657 -4.41 -1.38 13.70
CA LEU A 657 -5.52 -0.94 12.88
C LEU A 657 -5.07 -0.56 11.46
N PRO A 658 -5.15 -1.47 10.48
CA PRO A 658 -4.80 -1.17 9.11
C PRO A 658 -5.62 0.01 8.55
N GLY A 659 -4.93 0.99 7.98
CA GLY A 659 -5.55 2.20 7.43
C GLY A 659 -5.84 3.29 8.46
N PHE A 660 -5.49 3.10 9.74
CA PHE A 660 -5.55 4.19 10.72
C PHE A 660 -4.64 5.35 10.31
N GLN A 661 -5.13 6.57 10.45
CA GLN A 661 -4.44 7.78 10.02
C GLN A 661 -4.47 8.83 11.12
N VAL A 662 -3.34 9.52 11.27
CA VAL A 662 -3.21 10.66 12.18
C VAL A 662 -2.70 11.87 11.41
N SER A 663 -3.37 13.01 11.57
CA SER A 663 -2.88 14.27 11.04
C SER A 663 -1.76 14.79 11.93
N GLY A 664 -0.55 14.86 11.39
CA GLY A 664 0.64 15.31 12.09
C GLY A 664 1.19 16.63 11.55
N THR A 665 2.23 17.13 12.21
CA THR A 665 3.02 18.29 11.79
C THR A 665 3.96 17.97 10.62
N THR A 666 4.29 16.67 10.41
CA THR A 666 5.14 16.19 9.31
C THR A 666 4.37 15.59 8.16
N GLY A 667 3.07 15.46 8.22
CA GLY A 667 2.22 14.89 7.19
C GLY A 667 0.99 14.19 7.77
N VAL A 668 0.16 13.60 6.91
CA VAL A 668 -0.82 12.59 7.32
C VAL A 668 -0.08 11.27 7.47
N LEU A 669 -0.06 10.74 8.67
CA LEU A 669 0.73 9.58 9.09
C LEU A 669 -0.11 8.30 8.98
N THR A 670 0.43 7.28 8.34
CA THR A 670 -0.19 5.96 8.18
C THR A 670 0.85 4.87 8.35
N ALA A 671 0.47 3.72 8.91
CA ALA A 671 1.37 2.58 9.02
C ALA A 671 1.27 1.67 7.77
N ALA A 672 2.41 1.39 7.16
CA ALA A 672 2.59 0.35 6.15
C ALA A 672 2.93 -1.01 6.80
N PRO A 673 2.99 -2.12 6.02
CA PRO A 673 3.45 -3.41 6.53
C PRO A 673 4.78 -3.32 7.29
N GLY A 674 4.91 -4.04 8.40
CA GLY A 674 6.06 -3.92 9.31
C GLY A 674 6.04 -2.66 10.17
N CYS A 675 4.90 -1.99 10.27
CA CYS A 675 4.71 -0.73 11.02
C CYS A 675 5.72 0.35 10.64
N VAL A 676 5.97 0.53 9.35
CA VAL A 676 6.72 1.67 8.82
C VAL A 676 5.76 2.84 8.62
N ILE A 677 5.99 3.93 9.32
CA ILE A 677 5.11 5.10 9.23
C ILE A 677 5.43 5.87 7.96
N ASN A 678 4.49 5.89 7.04
CA ASN A 678 4.51 6.69 5.83
C ASN A 678 3.84 8.05 6.07
N ARG A 679 4.23 9.05 5.29
CA ARG A 679 3.71 10.41 5.37
C ARG A 679 3.11 10.81 4.02
N LYS A 680 1.88 11.30 4.03
CA LYS A 680 1.32 12.04 2.89
C LYS A 680 1.57 13.52 3.11
N LEU A 681 2.29 14.13 2.18
CA LEU A 681 2.72 15.53 2.27
C LEU A 681 1.74 16.47 1.55
N PRO A 682 1.56 17.70 2.01
CA PRO A 682 0.94 18.75 1.22
C PRO A 682 1.84 19.15 0.06
N TRP A 683 1.23 19.41 -1.10
CA TRP A 683 1.90 19.94 -2.28
C TRP A 683 1.61 21.42 -2.42
N LEU A 684 2.65 22.17 -2.74
CA LEU A 684 2.65 23.61 -2.87
C LEU A 684 3.15 23.98 -4.27
N GLN A 685 2.77 25.17 -4.74
CA GLN A 685 3.22 25.69 -6.04
C GLN A 685 3.65 27.17 -5.91
N TYR A 686 4.71 27.52 -6.61
CA TYR A 686 5.05 28.93 -6.81
C TYR A 686 4.14 29.50 -7.89
N ARG A 687 3.37 30.53 -7.50
CA ARG A 687 2.43 31.20 -8.40
C ARG A 687 2.43 32.70 -8.11
N GLN A 688 2.75 33.49 -9.13
CA GLN A 688 2.81 34.97 -9.05
C GLN A 688 3.68 35.47 -7.86
N GLY A 689 4.85 34.87 -7.65
CA GLY A 689 5.77 35.22 -6.57
C GLY A 689 5.29 34.83 -5.17
N THR A 690 4.19 34.07 -5.04
CA THR A 690 3.66 33.53 -3.80
C THR A 690 3.74 32.01 -3.78
N VAL A 691 3.58 31.40 -2.61
CA VAL A 691 3.46 29.96 -2.46
C VAL A 691 2.00 29.65 -2.13
N VAL A 692 1.37 28.82 -2.96
CA VAL A 692 -0.04 28.43 -2.80
C VAL A 692 -0.19 26.93 -2.75
N PRO A 693 -1.19 26.38 -2.03
CA PRO A 693 -1.49 24.95 -2.06
C PRO A 693 -1.85 24.50 -3.47
N VAL A 694 -1.45 23.29 -3.83
CA VAL A 694 -1.91 22.59 -5.04
C VAL A 694 -3.24 21.89 -4.69
N SER A 695 -4.28 22.21 -5.43
CA SER A 695 -5.63 21.63 -5.28
C SER A 695 -5.74 20.28 -6.01
#